data_9d51e78356838d15a1043377bada9aa6
#
_entry.id   9d51e78356838d15a1043377bada9aa6
#
_cell.length_a   1.000
_cell.length_b   1.000
_cell.length_c   1.000
_cell.angle_alpha   90.00
_cell.angle_beta   90.00
_cell.angle_gamma   90.00
#
_symmetry.space_group_name_H-M   'P 1'
#
loop_
_entity.id
_entity.type
_entity.pdbx_description
1 polymer ?
#
loop_
_entity_poly.entity_id
_entity_poly.type
_entity_poly.pdbx_seq_one_letter_code
_entity_poly.pdbx_strand_id
1 'polypeptide(L)'
;MYKVSLRSSKKSQFVKIALCIMLLAVAFLITPARAFARDLSIDTVNIDATVQKDGTLHVVETRTFYFRGSFHGVYWNLPVGKNKYNGQNVEVNITSVTVQDKQGTRQLYSKDSNGNSASSDEYYVPTLSGNMLNLKIYSAHDDEYAHITIEYDITNVVTNWSDTAELYWKFVSDGWDSESRNVTATIHLPVPSGQSIVAGDTVRAWGHGPLDANVEITNNAVVYKVPGVGTDEFAEARITFPTDWVSGLTPIQQNKLSSILSEEQAWADEANHKRDVAKTQVALILYAPLVLAAITVVAAILLRIKYKKVMTPQFNDLYYRDVPSNDHPAVLSMLYNGELIKGDALTATLMHLSDSKYISLNKTVSTNFLGMEKSDYCLTKVQDLSESQQPFYPGSSLSNKIDSMAMRLIFDKAGESGAVNTTVTMKQIGKYASAHPEDFNKAYESWESPIKLSYAAKYGTNKIPFHGKGILGALIAVDVLVAAAAFMMGVMADVSFANLLLHLFILVIAGLVALVNIGSFDLMNREGVETLAKTRALRKWLTEFTNLHEAIPTDVILWNRLLVMAVALGVADKVIEQLKVAMPEMLKDPQFMPVYSWYYYGNGMRTNAIESVTKSVTAAHSVSTAALASSNSSSGGGFGGGFSGGGGGGFGGGGGGGGF
;
A
#
# COMPACT_ATOMS: atom_id res chain seq x y z
N MET A 1 30.00 -18.26 -23.10
CA MET A 1 28.60 -17.83 -23.19
C MET A 1 28.18 -17.18 -21.88
N TYR A 2 28.36 -15.88 -21.74
CA TYR A 2 27.89 -15.13 -20.56
C TYR A 2 26.60 -14.39 -20.93
N LYS A 3 25.50 -14.75 -20.27
CA LYS A 3 24.24 -14.03 -20.29
C LYS A 3 24.45 -12.69 -19.59
N VAL A 4 24.73 -11.61 -20.31
CA VAL A 4 24.58 -10.25 -19.82
C VAL A 4 23.11 -9.85 -19.93
N SER A 5 22.39 -10.04 -18.84
CA SER A 5 20.97 -9.76 -18.66
C SER A 5 20.69 -8.25 -18.71
N LEU A 6 19.72 -7.90 -19.51
CA LEU A 6 18.94 -6.67 -19.61
C LEU A 6 18.60 -6.02 -18.23
N ARG A 7 19.48 -5.19 -17.68
CA ARG A 7 19.29 -4.60 -16.34
C ARG A 7 18.65 -3.20 -16.32
N SER A 8 18.60 -2.48 -17.46
CA SER A 8 18.01 -1.11 -17.49
C SER A 8 16.48 -1.11 -17.66
N SER A 9 15.92 -2.04 -18.39
CA SER A 9 14.46 -2.25 -18.52
C SER A 9 13.85 -2.74 -17.19
N LYS A 10 14.58 -3.51 -16.39
CA LYS A 10 14.11 -4.05 -15.13
C LYS A 10 13.94 -3.00 -14.02
N LYS A 11 14.74 -1.92 -13.98
CA LYS A 11 14.58 -0.85 -12.95
C LYS A 11 13.24 -0.12 -13.10
N SER A 12 12.81 0.20 -14.33
CA SER A 12 11.51 0.82 -14.62
C SER A 12 10.36 -0.17 -14.46
N GLN A 13 10.56 -1.44 -14.81
CA GLN A 13 9.56 -2.49 -14.62
C GLN A 13 9.36 -2.85 -13.15
N PHE A 14 10.39 -2.93 -12.32
CA PHE A 14 10.24 -3.22 -10.89
C PHE A 14 9.45 -2.13 -10.15
N VAL A 15 9.71 -0.85 -10.46
CA VAL A 15 8.93 0.26 -9.88
C VAL A 15 7.48 0.24 -10.37
N LYS A 16 7.25 -0.08 -11.65
CA LYS A 16 5.89 -0.22 -12.19
C LYS A 16 5.16 -1.43 -11.64
N ILE A 17 5.83 -2.56 -11.47
CA ILE A 17 5.26 -3.77 -10.87
C ILE A 17 4.94 -3.57 -9.40
N ALA A 18 5.84 -2.94 -8.62
CA ALA A 18 5.58 -2.59 -7.22
C ALA A 18 4.40 -1.62 -7.08
N LEU A 19 4.28 -0.63 -7.98
CA LEU A 19 3.15 0.31 -8.02
C LEU A 19 1.85 -0.40 -8.44
N CYS A 20 1.89 -1.33 -9.39
CA CYS A 20 0.73 -2.13 -9.80
C CYS A 20 0.27 -3.11 -8.71
N ILE A 21 1.19 -3.77 -8.01
CA ILE A 21 0.86 -4.66 -6.89
C ILE A 21 0.23 -3.84 -5.75
N MET A 22 0.73 -2.64 -5.50
CA MET A 22 0.21 -1.72 -4.49
C MET A 22 -1.19 -1.20 -4.86
N LEU A 23 -1.42 -0.83 -6.12
CA LEU A 23 -2.73 -0.42 -6.62
C LEU A 23 -3.73 -1.59 -6.63
N LEU A 24 -3.30 -2.82 -6.94
CA LEU A 24 -4.11 -4.03 -6.83
C LEU A 24 -4.46 -4.38 -5.39
N ALA A 25 -3.52 -4.25 -4.44
CA ALA A 25 -3.80 -4.43 -3.02
C ALA A 25 -4.82 -3.41 -2.49
N VAL A 26 -4.72 -2.15 -2.91
CA VAL A 26 -5.70 -1.10 -2.60
C VAL A 26 -7.07 -1.36 -3.27
N ALA A 27 -7.09 -1.85 -4.51
CA ALA A 27 -8.33 -2.18 -5.23
C ALA A 27 -9.06 -3.39 -4.62
N PHE A 28 -8.34 -4.38 -4.07
CA PHE A 28 -8.93 -5.54 -3.38
C PHE A 28 -9.60 -5.17 -2.05
N LEU A 29 -9.22 -4.02 -1.45
CA LEU A 29 -9.75 -3.53 -0.19
C LEU A 29 -11.06 -2.73 -0.34
N ILE A 30 -11.53 -2.43 -1.56
CA ILE A 30 -12.60 -1.46 -1.80
C ILE A 30 -13.96 -2.09 -2.14
N THR A 31 -14.09 -3.41 -2.33
CA THR A 31 -15.39 -4.01 -2.66
C THR A 31 -15.77 -5.20 -1.78
N PRO A 32 -16.51 -5.03 -0.67
CA PRO A 32 -17.41 -6.06 -0.22
C PRO A 32 -18.70 -5.98 -1.05
N ALA A 33 -18.87 -6.85 -2.04
CA ALA A 33 -20.19 -7.12 -2.60
C ALA A 33 -21.01 -7.81 -1.51
N ARG A 34 -21.82 -7.06 -0.74
CA ARG A 34 -22.83 -7.63 0.15
C ARG A 34 -23.93 -8.20 -0.73
N ALA A 35 -24.02 -9.53 -0.78
CA ALA A 35 -25.24 -10.18 -1.22
C ALA A 35 -26.37 -9.74 -0.26
N PHE A 36 -27.53 -9.35 -0.79
CA PHE A 36 -28.72 -9.05 -0.02
C PHE A 36 -29.28 -10.35 0.56
N ALA A 37 -28.75 -10.77 1.72
CA ALA A 37 -29.34 -11.80 2.55
C ALA A 37 -30.26 -11.11 3.58
N ARG A 38 -31.38 -11.76 3.91
CA ARG A 38 -32.23 -11.39 5.04
C ARG A 38 -31.36 -11.30 6.31
N ASP A 39 -31.43 -10.21 7.04
CA ASP A 39 -30.56 -9.89 8.17
C ASP A 39 -31.36 -9.31 9.33
N LEU A 40 -31.04 -9.71 10.56
CA LEU A 40 -31.68 -9.24 11.79
C LEU A 40 -30.60 -8.64 12.68
N SER A 41 -30.75 -7.37 13.07
CA SER A 41 -29.89 -6.77 14.10
C SER A 41 -30.67 -6.46 15.38
N ILE A 42 -29.97 -6.48 16.53
CA ILE A 42 -30.49 -6.06 17.84
C ILE A 42 -29.71 -4.82 18.25
N ASP A 43 -30.31 -3.65 18.06
CA ASP A 43 -29.63 -2.38 18.20
C ASP A 43 -29.58 -1.87 19.64
N THR A 44 -30.60 -2.20 20.45
CA THR A 44 -30.63 -1.89 21.89
C THR A 44 -31.30 -3.00 22.67
N VAL A 45 -30.82 -3.24 23.89
CA VAL A 45 -31.43 -4.13 24.87
C VAL A 45 -31.57 -3.37 26.20
N ASN A 46 -32.81 -3.21 26.65
CA ASN A 46 -33.12 -2.59 27.92
C ASN A 46 -33.80 -3.63 28.83
N ILE A 47 -33.20 -3.88 29.98
CA ILE A 47 -33.69 -4.81 30.99
C ILE A 47 -33.90 -4.05 32.27
N ASP A 48 -35.10 -4.03 32.79
CA ASP A 48 -35.47 -3.56 34.11
C ASP A 48 -35.89 -4.76 34.94
N ALA A 49 -35.14 -5.07 36.00
CA ALA A 49 -35.35 -6.25 36.80
C ALA A 49 -35.49 -5.88 38.27
N THR A 50 -36.49 -6.45 38.95
CA THR A 50 -36.75 -6.18 40.37
C THR A 50 -36.70 -7.48 41.17
N VAL A 51 -35.75 -7.58 42.08
CA VAL A 51 -35.71 -8.67 43.06
C VAL A 51 -36.81 -8.46 44.10
N GLN A 52 -37.68 -9.48 44.28
CA GLN A 52 -38.75 -9.46 45.31
C GLN A 52 -38.27 -10.07 46.64
N LYS A 53 -39.02 -9.84 47.72
CA LYS A 53 -38.67 -10.36 49.05
C LYS A 53 -38.68 -11.87 49.16
N ASP A 54 -39.41 -12.57 48.29
CA ASP A 54 -39.47 -14.02 48.20
C ASP A 54 -38.38 -14.60 47.27
N GLY A 55 -37.45 -13.73 46.74
CA GLY A 55 -36.39 -14.12 45.82
C GLY A 55 -36.80 -14.29 44.36
N THR A 56 -38.03 -13.97 44.02
CA THR A 56 -38.49 -13.92 42.62
C THR A 56 -37.85 -12.69 41.94
N LEU A 57 -37.38 -12.84 40.73
CA LEU A 57 -36.91 -11.76 39.87
C LEU A 57 -37.98 -11.41 38.85
N HIS A 58 -38.61 -10.26 38.99
CA HIS A 58 -39.53 -9.71 38.02
C HIS A 58 -38.74 -8.95 36.97
N VAL A 59 -38.90 -9.25 35.68
CA VAL A 59 -38.10 -8.73 34.56
C VAL A 59 -39.01 -8.13 33.50
N VAL A 60 -38.67 -6.91 33.08
CA VAL A 60 -39.20 -6.26 31.88
C VAL A 60 -38.05 -6.10 30.91
N GLU A 61 -38.03 -6.90 29.85
CA GLU A 61 -36.95 -6.90 28.86
C GLU A 61 -37.47 -6.40 27.51
N THR A 62 -36.90 -5.30 27.03
CA THR A 62 -37.22 -4.72 25.71
C THR A 62 -35.99 -4.80 24.79
N ARG A 63 -36.19 -5.40 23.63
CA ARG A 63 -35.19 -5.42 22.56
C ARG A 63 -35.67 -4.65 21.34
N THR A 64 -34.82 -3.79 20.80
CA THR A 64 -35.07 -3.10 19.55
C THR A 64 -34.43 -3.88 18.41
N PHE A 65 -35.28 -4.47 17.60
CA PHE A 65 -34.87 -5.21 16.40
C PHE A 65 -34.95 -4.30 15.16
N TYR A 66 -33.98 -4.45 14.26
CA TYR A 66 -34.11 -3.98 12.89
C TYR A 66 -34.17 -5.17 11.94
N PHE A 67 -35.30 -5.32 11.29
CA PHE A 67 -35.58 -6.37 10.32
C PHE A 67 -35.19 -5.86 8.93
N ARG A 68 -34.23 -6.51 8.29
CA ARG A 68 -33.88 -6.28 6.88
C ARG A 68 -34.45 -7.44 6.06
N GLY A 69 -35.45 -7.13 5.22
CA GLY A 69 -36.27 -8.13 4.55
C GLY A 69 -37.38 -8.68 5.44
N SER A 70 -38.20 -9.61 4.91
CA SER A 70 -39.42 -10.10 5.54
C SER A 70 -39.15 -11.20 6.55
N PHE A 71 -39.69 -11.02 7.75
CA PHE A 71 -39.68 -11.97 8.86
C PHE A 71 -41.12 -12.26 9.35
N HIS A 72 -41.36 -13.46 9.84
CA HIS A 72 -42.65 -13.84 10.45
C HIS A 72 -42.70 -13.54 11.94
N GLY A 73 -41.54 -13.29 12.57
CA GLY A 73 -41.45 -12.99 13.99
C GLY A 73 -40.06 -13.27 14.56
N VAL A 74 -40.00 -13.36 15.89
CA VAL A 74 -38.79 -13.71 16.64
C VAL A 74 -39.01 -14.86 17.57
N TYR A 75 -37.99 -15.63 17.85
CA TYR A 75 -38.01 -16.59 18.95
C TYR A 75 -37.10 -16.10 20.07
N TRP A 76 -37.52 -16.41 21.32
CA TRP A 76 -36.84 -15.97 22.52
C TRP A 76 -36.77 -17.14 23.49
N ASN A 77 -35.59 -17.55 23.85
CA ASN A 77 -35.36 -18.72 24.68
C ASN A 77 -34.98 -18.25 26.09
N LEU A 78 -35.65 -18.74 27.09
CA LEU A 78 -35.39 -18.44 28.48
C LEU A 78 -34.98 -19.72 29.21
N PRO A 79 -33.85 -19.73 29.95
CA PRO A 79 -33.40 -20.91 30.64
C PRO A 79 -34.29 -21.19 31.86
N VAL A 80 -34.66 -22.44 32.00
CA VAL A 80 -35.37 -23.00 33.14
C VAL A 80 -34.62 -24.22 33.66
N GLY A 81 -35.06 -24.83 34.72
CA GLY A 81 -34.47 -26.05 35.26
C GLY A 81 -33.72 -25.79 36.57
N LYS A 82 -32.79 -26.65 36.94
CA LYS A 82 -32.23 -26.66 38.28
C LYS A 82 -31.16 -25.59 38.49
N ASN A 83 -31.36 -24.68 39.45
CA ASN A 83 -30.32 -23.76 39.89
C ASN A 83 -29.21 -24.54 40.61
N LYS A 84 -28.01 -24.51 40.08
CA LYS A 84 -26.84 -25.25 40.60
C LYS A 84 -26.37 -24.81 42.00
N TYR A 85 -26.74 -23.60 42.41
CA TYR A 85 -26.30 -23.02 43.68
C TYR A 85 -27.24 -23.37 44.85
N ASN A 86 -28.57 -23.32 44.64
CA ASN A 86 -29.54 -23.61 45.68
C ASN A 86 -30.29 -24.95 45.45
N GLY A 87 -30.08 -25.59 44.32
CA GLY A 87 -30.70 -26.89 43.99
C GLY A 87 -32.19 -26.85 43.68
N GLN A 88 -32.81 -25.68 43.68
CA GLN A 88 -34.23 -25.48 43.37
C GLN A 88 -34.47 -25.42 41.85
N ASN A 89 -35.70 -25.75 41.42
CA ASN A 89 -36.09 -25.56 40.03
C ASN A 89 -36.36 -24.06 39.75
N VAL A 90 -35.70 -23.53 38.74
CA VAL A 90 -35.98 -22.22 38.16
C VAL A 90 -37.16 -22.35 37.22
N GLU A 91 -38.19 -21.56 37.43
CA GLU A 91 -39.37 -21.49 36.58
C GLU A 91 -39.51 -20.08 36.04
N VAL A 92 -39.95 -19.97 34.80
CA VAL A 92 -40.21 -18.67 34.14
C VAL A 92 -41.69 -18.62 33.80
N ASN A 93 -42.34 -17.58 34.29
CA ASN A 93 -43.73 -17.28 34.00
C ASN A 93 -43.84 -15.99 33.19
N ILE A 94 -44.33 -16.07 31.93
CA ILE A 94 -44.55 -14.92 31.07
C ILE A 94 -45.84 -14.23 31.50
N THR A 95 -45.73 -12.94 31.85
CA THR A 95 -46.87 -12.11 32.27
C THR A 95 -47.40 -11.24 31.15
N SER A 96 -46.54 -10.76 30.27
CA SER A 96 -46.93 -9.91 29.13
C SER A 96 -45.96 -10.03 27.97
N VAL A 97 -46.44 -9.89 26.74
CA VAL A 97 -45.67 -9.73 25.52
C VAL A 97 -46.26 -8.58 24.73
N THR A 98 -45.47 -7.55 24.42
CA THR A 98 -45.92 -6.41 23.61
C THR A 98 -44.97 -6.16 22.46
N VAL A 99 -45.52 -5.71 21.34
CA VAL A 99 -44.81 -5.28 20.13
C VAL A 99 -45.17 -3.84 19.85
N GLN A 100 -44.16 -3.01 19.60
CA GLN A 100 -44.32 -1.63 19.17
C GLN A 100 -43.53 -1.41 17.88
N ASP A 101 -44.21 -1.02 16.83
CA ASP A 101 -43.68 -0.75 15.50
C ASP A 101 -44.41 0.43 14.84
N LYS A 102 -44.32 0.56 13.49
CA LYS A 102 -45.06 1.57 12.72
C LYS A 102 -46.57 1.51 12.86
N GLN A 103 -47.14 0.37 13.25
CA GLN A 103 -48.57 0.17 13.43
C GLN A 103 -49.06 0.57 14.84
N GLY A 104 -48.11 0.89 15.73
CA GLY A 104 -48.37 1.26 17.11
C GLY A 104 -48.03 0.15 18.10
N THR A 105 -48.43 0.32 19.36
CA THR A 105 -48.18 -0.66 20.43
C THR A 105 -49.33 -1.65 20.51
N ARG A 106 -49.03 -2.93 20.49
CA ARG A 106 -49.98 -4.04 20.58
C ARG A 106 -49.55 -5.03 21.64
N GLN A 107 -50.49 -5.50 22.43
CA GLN A 107 -50.28 -6.61 23.36
C GLN A 107 -50.64 -7.93 22.67
N LEU A 108 -49.74 -8.90 22.73
CA LEU A 108 -49.96 -10.22 22.15
C LEU A 108 -50.58 -11.18 23.19
N TYR A 109 -51.37 -12.11 22.71
CA TYR A 109 -51.98 -13.13 23.55
C TYR A 109 -51.25 -14.46 23.38
N SER A 110 -51.21 -15.24 24.49
CA SER A 110 -50.67 -16.59 24.44
C SER A 110 -51.60 -17.51 23.66
N LYS A 111 -51.01 -18.32 22.78
CA LYS A 111 -51.67 -19.40 22.07
C LYS A 111 -51.10 -20.73 22.57
N ASP A 112 -51.95 -21.67 22.93
CA ASP A 112 -51.44 -22.98 23.29
C ASP A 112 -50.94 -23.75 22.06
N SER A 113 -50.08 -24.76 22.26
CA SER A 113 -49.53 -25.59 21.20
C SER A 113 -50.58 -26.42 20.44
N ASN A 114 -51.82 -26.43 20.90
CA ASN A 114 -52.94 -27.21 20.33
C ASN A 114 -53.86 -26.38 19.43
N GLY A 115 -53.53 -25.09 19.19
CA GLY A 115 -54.17 -24.31 18.14
C GLY A 115 -55.53 -23.70 18.43
N ASN A 116 -55.97 -23.62 19.67
CA ASN A 116 -57.19 -22.91 20.06
C ASN A 116 -56.95 -21.39 20.01
N SER A 117 -57.57 -20.78 19.06
CA SER A 117 -57.26 -19.47 18.53
C SER A 117 -57.71 -18.27 19.35
N ALA A 118 -56.82 -17.34 19.57
CA ALA A 118 -57.21 -15.92 19.56
C ALA A 118 -57.30 -15.45 18.10
N SER A 119 -58.22 -14.53 17.80
CA SER A 119 -58.60 -14.08 16.45
C SER A 119 -57.61 -13.07 15.84
N SER A 120 -56.36 -13.04 16.24
CA SER A 120 -55.32 -12.14 15.70
C SER A 120 -54.19 -12.93 15.05
N ASP A 121 -53.67 -12.43 13.95
CA ASP A 121 -52.48 -13.00 13.25
C ASP A 121 -51.18 -12.82 14.07
N GLU A 122 -51.25 -12.06 15.17
CA GLU A 122 -50.12 -11.78 16.08
C GLU A 122 -50.39 -12.44 17.45
N TYR A 123 -49.49 -13.32 17.87
CA TYR A 123 -49.58 -14.08 19.11
C TYR A 123 -48.22 -14.65 19.53
N TYR A 124 -48.11 -15.18 20.71
CA TYR A 124 -46.93 -15.94 21.12
C TYR A 124 -47.27 -17.35 21.59
N VAL A 125 -46.27 -18.23 21.42
CA VAL A 125 -46.42 -19.65 21.82
C VAL A 125 -45.28 -20.01 22.76
N PRO A 126 -45.51 -20.19 24.06
CA PRO A 126 -44.53 -20.73 24.99
C PRO A 126 -44.48 -22.28 24.86
N THR A 127 -43.27 -22.81 24.71
CA THR A 127 -43.03 -24.24 24.60
C THR A 127 -41.85 -24.64 25.47
N LEU A 128 -42.11 -25.55 26.45
CA LEU A 128 -41.04 -26.08 27.28
C LEU A 128 -40.32 -27.21 26.52
N SER A 129 -39.00 -27.07 26.33
CA SER A 129 -38.17 -28.07 25.69
C SER A 129 -36.90 -28.29 26.52
N GLY A 130 -36.82 -29.40 27.22
CA GLY A 130 -35.73 -29.66 28.16
C GLY A 130 -35.66 -28.61 29.27
N ASN A 131 -34.51 -27.95 29.39
CA ASN A 131 -34.27 -26.87 30.36
C ASN A 131 -34.43 -25.47 29.74
N MET A 132 -35.26 -25.34 28.70
CA MET A 132 -35.47 -24.09 28.00
C MET A 132 -36.95 -23.83 27.77
N LEU A 133 -37.44 -22.67 28.14
CA LEU A 133 -38.73 -22.14 27.72
C LEU A 133 -38.53 -21.39 26.41
N ASN A 134 -38.96 -21.98 25.31
CA ASN A 134 -38.92 -21.36 23.98
C ASN A 134 -40.19 -20.53 23.78
N LEU A 135 -40.03 -19.22 23.64
CA LEU A 135 -41.11 -18.29 23.36
C LEU A 135 -41.05 -17.90 21.88
N LYS A 136 -41.98 -18.39 21.09
CA LYS A 136 -42.09 -18.03 19.68
C LYS A 136 -43.12 -16.92 19.53
N ILE A 137 -42.66 -15.73 19.10
CA ILE A 137 -43.49 -14.52 18.98
C ILE A 137 -43.76 -14.30 17.49
N TYR A 138 -45.00 -14.46 17.10
CA TYR A 138 -45.49 -14.24 15.73
C TYR A 138 -45.93 -12.80 15.58
N SER A 139 -45.09 -12.00 14.89
CA SER A 139 -45.35 -10.63 14.49
C SER A 139 -44.55 -10.37 13.23
N ALA A 140 -45.22 -10.17 12.12
CA ALA A 140 -44.60 -10.04 10.82
C ALA A 140 -44.00 -8.62 10.63
N HIS A 141 -42.73 -8.57 10.20
CA HIS A 141 -42.00 -7.32 9.97
C HIS A 141 -41.26 -7.39 8.64
N ASP A 142 -41.14 -6.23 7.95
CA ASP A 142 -40.47 -6.09 6.67
C ASP A 142 -39.74 -4.72 6.58
N ASP A 143 -38.42 -4.71 6.47
CA ASP A 143 -37.55 -3.53 6.39
C ASP A 143 -37.92 -2.43 7.42
N GLU A 144 -38.03 -2.80 8.70
CA GLU A 144 -38.46 -1.88 9.76
C GLU A 144 -37.83 -2.15 11.14
N TYR A 145 -37.97 -1.18 12.02
CA TYR A 145 -37.69 -1.32 13.45
C TYR A 145 -38.96 -1.81 14.18
N ALA A 146 -38.75 -2.72 15.13
CA ALA A 146 -39.76 -3.07 16.11
C ALA A 146 -39.13 -3.18 17.51
N HIS A 147 -39.86 -2.71 18.51
CA HIS A 147 -39.54 -2.91 19.93
C HIS A 147 -40.42 -4.04 20.45
N ILE A 148 -39.79 -5.13 20.86
CA ILE A 148 -40.46 -6.28 21.42
C ILE A 148 -40.11 -6.32 22.91
N THR A 149 -41.12 -6.25 23.76
CA THR A 149 -41.02 -6.30 25.21
C THR A 149 -41.63 -7.58 25.73
N ILE A 150 -40.88 -8.31 26.53
CA ILE A 150 -41.43 -9.42 27.34
C ILE A 150 -41.31 -9.06 28.82
N GLU A 151 -42.37 -9.34 29.55
CA GLU A 151 -42.46 -9.23 31.00
C GLU A 151 -42.63 -10.60 31.60
N TYR A 152 -41.80 -10.97 32.55
CA TYR A 152 -41.77 -12.30 33.10
C TYR A 152 -41.22 -12.37 34.52
N ASP A 153 -41.62 -13.36 35.27
CA ASP A 153 -41.11 -13.66 36.60
C ASP A 153 -40.21 -14.89 36.56
N ILE A 154 -39.05 -14.81 37.23
CA ILE A 154 -38.14 -15.94 37.41
C ILE A 154 -38.10 -16.32 38.88
N THR A 155 -38.51 -17.54 39.20
CA THR A 155 -38.46 -18.05 40.59
C THR A 155 -37.11 -18.70 40.88
N ASN A 156 -36.73 -18.75 42.16
CA ASN A 156 -35.57 -19.49 42.66
C ASN A 156 -34.20 -19.05 42.03
N VAL A 157 -34.12 -17.82 41.52
CA VAL A 157 -32.88 -17.27 40.94
C VAL A 157 -31.97 -16.68 42.01
N VAL A 158 -32.52 -16.17 43.10
CA VAL A 158 -31.78 -15.70 44.25
C VAL A 158 -31.46 -16.85 45.22
N THR A 159 -30.22 -16.91 45.69
CA THR A 159 -29.79 -17.85 46.73
C THR A 159 -29.54 -17.11 48.03
N ASN A 160 -30.22 -17.49 49.12
CA ASN A 160 -30.01 -16.92 50.43
C ASN A 160 -29.05 -17.81 51.22
N TRP A 161 -27.77 -17.37 51.37
CA TRP A 161 -26.76 -18.04 52.20
C TRP A 161 -26.88 -17.62 53.66
N SER A 162 -26.10 -18.21 54.56
CA SER A 162 -26.14 -17.82 55.97
C SER A 162 -25.54 -16.43 56.23
N ASP A 163 -24.66 -15.91 55.39
CA ASP A 163 -23.93 -14.68 55.56
C ASP A 163 -24.16 -13.64 54.43
N THR A 164 -24.86 -13.97 53.37
CA THR A 164 -25.22 -13.07 52.27
C THR A 164 -26.36 -13.67 51.41
N ALA A 165 -27.15 -12.79 50.79
CA ALA A 165 -27.99 -13.20 49.66
C ALA A 165 -27.22 -12.94 48.35
N GLU A 166 -27.42 -13.79 47.34
CA GLU A 166 -26.72 -13.73 46.05
C GLU A 166 -27.73 -13.86 44.91
N LEU A 167 -27.74 -12.88 44.01
CA LEU A 167 -28.29 -12.98 42.66
C LEU A 167 -27.14 -13.24 41.70
N TYR A 168 -27.17 -14.42 41.04
CA TYR A 168 -26.21 -14.73 39.97
C TYR A 168 -27.00 -15.08 38.71
N TRP A 169 -27.11 -14.12 37.77
CA TRP A 169 -28.03 -14.15 36.66
C TRP A 169 -27.38 -13.74 35.35
N LYS A 170 -27.50 -14.59 34.32
CA LYS A 170 -27.10 -14.29 32.95
C LYS A 170 -28.26 -13.53 32.29
N PHE A 171 -28.11 -12.23 32.06
CA PHE A 171 -29.14 -11.37 31.49
C PHE A 171 -29.04 -11.26 29.96
N VAL A 172 -27.86 -11.54 29.33
CA VAL A 172 -27.72 -11.81 27.91
C VAL A 172 -26.89 -13.05 27.73
N SER A 173 -27.38 -13.99 26.92
CA SER A 173 -26.69 -15.26 26.69
C SER A 173 -26.04 -15.33 25.32
N ASP A 174 -25.19 -16.32 25.15
CA ASP A 174 -24.48 -16.72 23.91
C ASP A 174 -25.38 -17.49 22.91
N GLY A 175 -26.68 -17.56 23.15
CA GLY A 175 -27.64 -18.21 22.25
C GLY A 175 -28.41 -17.26 21.32
N TRP A 176 -27.99 -16.00 21.16
CA TRP A 176 -28.59 -15.06 20.22
C TRP A 176 -27.94 -15.17 18.85
N ASP A 177 -28.77 -15.21 17.79
CA ASP A 177 -28.29 -15.30 16.39
C ASP A 177 -27.61 -13.98 15.91
N SER A 178 -27.83 -12.89 16.65
CA SER A 178 -27.26 -11.55 16.34
C SER A 178 -26.67 -10.93 17.59
N GLU A 179 -25.63 -10.13 17.40
CA GLU A 179 -25.04 -9.32 18.48
C GLU A 179 -26.09 -8.44 19.16
N SER A 180 -26.14 -8.50 20.51
CA SER A 180 -26.97 -7.62 21.33
C SER A 180 -26.20 -6.33 21.63
N ARG A 181 -26.58 -5.21 21.02
CA ARG A 181 -25.90 -3.91 21.15
C ARG A 181 -26.53 -3.02 22.20
N ASN A 182 -25.75 -2.09 22.73
CA ASN A 182 -26.21 -1.07 23.69
C ASN A 182 -27.08 -1.66 24.81
N VAL A 183 -26.56 -2.68 25.49
CA VAL A 183 -27.27 -3.39 26.54
C VAL A 183 -27.23 -2.58 27.83
N THR A 184 -28.40 -2.33 28.42
CA THR A 184 -28.54 -1.75 29.77
C THR A 184 -29.42 -2.67 30.60
N ALA A 185 -28.87 -3.17 31.72
CA ALA A 185 -29.64 -3.93 32.70
C ALA A 185 -29.64 -3.19 34.04
N THR A 186 -30.82 -2.79 34.50
CA THR A 186 -31.04 -2.14 35.79
C THR A 186 -31.69 -3.13 36.73
N ILE A 187 -31.03 -3.45 37.85
CA ILE A 187 -31.49 -4.44 38.80
C ILE A 187 -31.83 -3.75 40.15
N HIS A 188 -33.11 -3.70 40.46
CA HIS A 188 -33.60 -3.14 41.71
C HIS A 188 -33.60 -4.22 42.82
N LEU A 189 -33.11 -3.84 44.01
CA LEU A 189 -33.01 -4.70 45.16
C LEU A 189 -34.14 -4.43 46.17
N PRO A 190 -34.63 -5.43 46.92
CA PRO A 190 -35.77 -5.29 47.84
C PRO A 190 -35.32 -4.64 49.18
N VAL A 191 -34.81 -3.42 49.12
CA VAL A 191 -34.25 -2.68 50.29
C VAL A 191 -35.35 -2.43 51.31
N PRO A 192 -35.21 -2.90 52.57
CA PRO A 192 -36.19 -2.62 53.62
C PRO A 192 -36.24 -1.15 54.00
N SER A 193 -37.39 -0.67 54.51
CA SER A 193 -37.52 0.70 54.98
C SER A 193 -36.51 1.00 56.08
N GLY A 194 -35.78 2.09 55.95
CA GLY A 194 -34.73 2.52 56.89
C GLY A 194 -33.34 1.94 56.63
N GLN A 195 -33.19 1.07 55.61
CA GLN A 195 -31.89 0.61 55.11
C GLN A 195 -31.59 1.29 53.78
N SER A 196 -30.30 1.22 53.34
CA SER A 196 -29.84 1.81 52.09
C SER A 196 -28.78 0.95 51.42
N ILE A 197 -28.66 1.11 50.11
CA ILE A 197 -27.57 0.54 49.33
C ILE A 197 -26.29 1.36 49.65
N VAL A 198 -25.27 0.66 50.15
CA VAL A 198 -23.91 1.20 50.33
C VAL A 198 -22.97 0.32 49.55
N ALA A 199 -22.41 0.88 48.45
CA ALA A 199 -21.53 0.16 47.55
C ALA A 199 -20.26 -0.31 48.28
N GLY A 200 -19.93 -1.60 48.10
CA GLY A 200 -18.78 -2.25 48.74
C GLY A 200 -19.00 -2.67 50.22
N ASP A 201 -20.13 -2.31 50.81
CA ASP A 201 -20.49 -2.69 52.20
C ASP A 201 -21.77 -3.55 52.18
N THR A 202 -22.97 -2.96 52.08
CA THR A 202 -24.21 -3.70 52.04
C THR A 202 -24.46 -4.38 50.71
N VAL A 203 -24.01 -3.76 49.59
CA VAL A 203 -24.16 -4.30 48.26
C VAL A 203 -22.84 -4.36 47.53
N ARG A 204 -22.51 -5.48 46.97
CA ARG A 204 -21.39 -5.67 46.02
C ARG A 204 -21.93 -6.22 44.75
N ALA A 205 -21.39 -5.76 43.63
CA ALA A 205 -21.83 -6.18 42.28
C ALA A 205 -20.62 -6.35 41.36
N TRP A 206 -20.66 -7.42 40.58
CA TRP A 206 -19.70 -7.76 39.55
C TRP A 206 -20.44 -8.12 38.27
N GLY A 207 -19.79 -7.83 37.13
CA GLY A 207 -20.25 -8.20 35.80
C GLY A 207 -19.25 -9.11 35.11
N HIS A 208 -19.75 -10.17 34.48
CA HIS A 208 -18.94 -11.08 33.66
C HIS A 208 -19.39 -11.03 32.21
N GLY A 209 -18.44 -10.96 31.27
CA GLY A 209 -18.71 -10.83 29.83
C GLY A 209 -17.69 -9.92 29.14
N PRO A 210 -18.11 -9.09 28.19
CA PRO A 210 -17.23 -8.17 27.48
C PRO A 210 -16.42 -7.26 28.40
N LEU A 211 -15.12 -7.13 28.12
CA LEU A 211 -14.17 -6.43 29.00
C LEU A 211 -14.35 -4.90 29.04
N ASP A 212 -15.10 -4.33 28.12
CA ASP A 212 -15.45 -2.91 28.03
C ASP A 212 -16.78 -2.56 28.71
N ALA A 213 -17.45 -3.57 29.30
CA ALA A 213 -18.65 -3.38 30.11
C ALA A 213 -18.36 -2.63 31.41
N ASN A 214 -19.37 -1.95 31.93
CA ASN A 214 -19.33 -1.21 33.18
C ASN A 214 -20.47 -1.60 34.12
N VAL A 215 -20.20 -1.62 35.43
CA VAL A 215 -21.21 -1.82 36.48
C VAL A 215 -21.16 -0.64 37.46
N GLU A 216 -22.34 -0.13 37.80
CA GLU A 216 -22.52 1.01 38.70
C GLU A 216 -23.56 0.66 39.78
N ILE A 217 -23.20 0.82 41.04
CA ILE A 217 -24.11 0.66 42.17
C ILE A 217 -24.65 2.05 42.54
N THR A 218 -25.95 2.24 42.39
CA THR A 218 -26.66 3.48 42.70
C THR A 218 -27.40 3.35 44.06
N ASN A 219 -28.08 4.39 44.49
CA ASN A 219 -28.82 4.39 45.74
C ASN A 219 -30.05 3.46 45.77
N ASN A 220 -30.51 3.00 44.58
CA ASN A 220 -31.73 2.19 44.47
C ASN A 220 -31.62 0.97 43.54
N ALA A 221 -30.50 0.85 42.82
CA ALA A 221 -30.32 -0.23 41.82
C ALA A 221 -28.84 -0.49 41.53
N VAL A 222 -28.57 -1.63 40.91
CA VAL A 222 -27.31 -1.95 40.22
C VAL A 222 -27.53 -1.84 38.74
N VAL A 223 -26.73 -1.05 38.03
CA VAL A 223 -26.85 -0.79 36.60
C VAL A 223 -25.64 -1.36 35.87
N TYR A 224 -25.90 -2.24 34.91
CA TYR A 224 -24.93 -2.81 33.98
C TYR A 224 -25.08 -2.15 32.64
N LYS A 225 -23.97 -1.67 32.05
CA LYS A 225 -23.91 -1.10 30.71
C LYS A 225 -22.89 -1.88 29.89
N VAL A 226 -23.33 -2.53 28.83
CA VAL A 226 -22.50 -3.35 27.96
C VAL A 226 -22.65 -2.83 26.55
N PRO A 227 -21.58 -2.30 25.91
CA PRO A 227 -21.65 -1.74 24.56
C PRO A 227 -22.14 -2.74 23.51
N GLY A 228 -21.70 -4.00 23.60
CA GLY A 228 -22.12 -5.10 22.75
C GLY A 228 -21.84 -6.45 23.40
N VAL A 229 -22.70 -7.44 23.09
CA VAL A 229 -22.52 -8.85 23.45
C VAL A 229 -22.61 -9.65 22.17
N GLY A 230 -21.50 -10.23 21.73
CA GLY A 230 -21.42 -11.04 20.52
C GLY A 230 -22.26 -12.33 20.60
N THR A 231 -22.43 -13.00 19.46
CA THR A 231 -23.24 -14.23 19.37
C THR A 231 -22.66 -15.42 20.15
N ASP A 232 -21.38 -15.39 20.44
CA ASP A 232 -20.62 -16.37 21.22
C ASP A 232 -20.19 -15.83 22.60
N GLU A 233 -20.74 -14.68 22.99
CA GLU A 233 -20.49 -14.02 24.27
C GLU A 233 -21.75 -13.99 25.14
N PHE A 234 -21.57 -13.66 26.41
CA PHE A 234 -22.67 -13.50 27.36
C PHE A 234 -22.41 -12.30 28.27
N ALA A 235 -23.46 -11.84 28.94
CA ALA A 235 -23.37 -10.88 30.03
C ALA A 235 -24.12 -11.40 31.27
N GLU A 236 -23.40 -11.43 32.41
CA GLU A 236 -23.90 -11.91 33.69
C GLU A 236 -23.77 -10.86 34.77
N ALA A 237 -24.74 -10.81 35.65
CA ALA A 237 -24.76 -10.05 36.89
C ALA A 237 -24.54 -10.97 38.07
N ARG A 238 -23.60 -10.66 38.95
CA ARG A 238 -23.47 -11.25 40.26
C ARG A 238 -23.57 -10.13 41.29
N ILE A 239 -24.57 -10.22 42.18
CA ILE A 239 -24.83 -9.18 43.19
C ILE A 239 -24.98 -9.88 44.55
N THR A 240 -24.27 -9.38 45.54
CA THR A 240 -24.46 -9.82 46.94
C THR A 240 -25.08 -8.68 47.75
N PHE A 241 -26.02 -9.03 48.63
CA PHE A 241 -26.74 -8.11 49.46
C PHE A 241 -27.17 -8.80 50.79
N PRO A 242 -27.66 -8.06 51.81
CA PRO A 242 -28.03 -8.64 53.08
C PRO A 242 -29.14 -9.71 53.01
N THR A 243 -29.01 -10.73 53.83
CA THR A 243 -29.93 -11.88 53.90
C THR A 243 -31.36 -11.51 54.32
N ASP A 244 -31.52 -10.49 55.12
CA ASP A 244 -32.80 -9.97 55.62
C ASP A 244 -33.62 -9.23 54.57
N TRP A 245 -32.98 -8.82 53.44
CA TRP A 245 -33.70 -8.19 52.32
C TRP A 245 -34.59 -9.19 51.55
N VAL A 246 -34.28 -10.48 51.62
CA VAL A 246 -35.09 -11.55 51.03
C VAL A 246 -35.69 -12.45 52.13
N SER A 247 -36.43 -11.84 53.03
CA SER A 247 -37.01 -12.47 54.20
C SER A 247 -37.98 -13.62 53.89
N GLY A 248 -38.45 -13.75 52.66
CA GLY A 248 -39.26 -14.88 52.21
C GLY A 248 -38.47 -16.17 51.87
N LEU A 249 -37.12 -16.08 51.80
CA LEU A 249 -36.26 -17.22 51.54
C LEU A 249 -35.61 -17.76 52.80
N THR A 250 -35.69 -19.08 53.03
CA THR A 250 -34.96 -19.75 54.11
C THR A 250 -33.45 -19.76 53.79
N PRO A 251 -32.60 -19.28 54.72
CA PRO A 251 -31.14 -19.27 54.51
C PRO A 251 -30.58 -20.71 54.46
N ILE A 252 -29.72 -20.98 53.45
CA ILE A 252 -28.89 -22.16 53.39
C ILE A 252 -27.77 -22.02 54.43
N GLN A 253 -27.61 -23.00 55.28
CA GLN A 253 -26.64 -22.98 56.42
C GLN A 253 -25.21 -23.19 55.92
N GLN A 254 -24.75 -22.29 55.08
CA GLN A 254 -23.40 -22.23 54.54
C GLN A 254 -22.93 -20.77 54.37
N ASN A 255 -21.76 -20.46 54.88
CA ASN A 255 -21.11 -19.17 54.65
C ASN A 255 -20.53 -19.19 53.23
N LYS A 256 -20.81 -18.17 52.46
CA LYS A 256 -20.40 -18.10 51.04
C LYS A 256 -19.70 -16.79 50.66
N LEU A 257 -19.92 -15.71 51.37
CA LEU A 257 -19.43 -14.37 51.02
C LEU A 257 -17.91 -14.33 50.82
N SER A 258 -17.13 -14.96 51.71
CA SER A 258 -15.65 -14.94 51.59
C SER A 258 -15.16 -15.65 50.35
N SER A 259 -15.79 -16.76 49.95
CA SER A 259 -15.43 -17.48 48.72
C SER A 259 -15.85 -16.69 47.48
N ILE A 260 -17.02 -16.01 47.51
CA ILE A 260 -17.46 -15.12 46.42
C ILE A 260 -16.43 -14.02 46.20
N LEU A 261 -16.00 -13.32 47.28
CA LEU A 261 -15.01 -12.26 47.17
C LEU A 261 -13.68 -12.74 46.61
N SER A 262 -13.22 -13.94 47.00
CA SER A 262 -11.97 -14.51 46.47
C SER A 262 -12.09 -14.91 45.00
N GLU A 263 -13.23 -15.50 44.59
CA GLU A 263 -13.52 -15.82 43.20
C GLU A 263 -13.53 -14.57 42.32
N GLU A 264 -14.24 -13.53 42.75
CA GLU A 264 -14.36 -12.26 42.04
C GLU A 264 -13.04 -11.51 41.93
N GLN A 265 -12.22 -11.53 42.97
CA GLN A 265 -10.88 -10.93 42.94
C GLN A 265 -10.00 -11.64 41.90
N ALA A 266 -10.01 -12.98 41.89
CA ALA A 266 -9.23 -13.74 40.92
C ALA A 266 -9.66 -13.46 39.46
N TRP A 267 -10.97 -13.36 39.21
CA TRP A 267 -11.50 -13.03 37.88
C TRP A 267 -11.21 -11.58 37.49
N ALA A 268 -11.26 -10.63 38.42
CA ALA A 268 -10.88 -9.25 38.18
C ALA A 268 -9.40 -9.12 37.80
N ASP A 269 -8.51 -9.86 38.49
CA ASP A 269 -7.07 -9.87 38.20
C ASP A 269 -6.80 -10.47 36.80
N GLU A 270 -7.48 -11.57 36.43
CA GLU A 270 -7.40 -12.16 35.10
C GLU A 270 -7.91 -11.19 34.01
N ALA A 271 -9.06 -10.55 34.23
CA ALA A 271 -9.63 -9.58 33.31
C ALA A 271 -8.71 -8.38 33.10
N ASN A 272 -8.12 -7.85 34.18
CA ASN A 272 -7.16 -6.76 34.11
C ASN A 272 -5.90 -7.15 33.32
N HIS A 273 -5.39 -8.37 33.56
CA HIS A 273 -4.26 -8.89 32.78
C HIS A 273 -4.58 -8.98 31.29
N LYS A 274 -5.76 -9.52 30.94
CA LYS A 274 -6.21 -9.56 29.53
C LYS A 274 -6.31 -8.16 28.90
N ARG A 275 -6.85 -7.17 29.65
CA ARG A 275 -6.91 -5.76 29.19
C ARG A 275 -5.52 -5.17 28.94
N ASP A 276 -4.56 -5.43 29.82
CA ASP A 276 -3.20 -4.90 29.67
C ASP A 276 -2.44 -5.55 28.52
N VAL A 277 -2.65 -6.86 28.30
CA VAL A 277 -2.13 -7.56 27.11
C VAL A 277 -2.74 -6.96 25.84
N ALA A 278 -4.06 -6.77 25.79
CA ALA A 278 -4.73 -6.18 24.63
C ALA A 278 -4.24 -4.75 24.34
N LYS A 279 -4.10 -3.89 25.37
CA LYS A 279 -3.54 -2.54 25.21
C LYS A 279 -2.10 -2.58 24.65
N THR A 280 -1.28 -3.50 25.16
CA THR A 280 0.10 -3.67 24.69
C THR A 280 0.14 -4.13 23.23
N GLN A 281 -0.73 -5.05 22.84
CA GLN A 281 -0.83 -5.51 21.46
C GLN A 281 -1.24 -4.38 20.52
N VAL A 282 -2.28 -3.61 20.86
CA VAL A 282 -2.72 -2.44 20.09
C VAL A 282 -1.58 -1.40 19.99
N ALA A 283 -0.88 -1.12 21.08
CA ALA A 283 0.27 -0.21 21.06
C ALA A 283 1.38 -0.71 20.10
N LEU A 284 1.71 -2.01 20.10
CA LEU A 284 2.68 -2.58 19.17
C LEU A 284 2.21 -2.46 17.72
N ILE A 285 0.95 -2.75 17.43
CA ILE A 285 0.37 -2.62 16.08
C ILE A 285 0.49 -1.17 15.57
N LEU A 286 0.26 -0.19 16.43
CA LEU A 286 0.30 1.22 16.07
C LEU A 286 1.73 1.78 15.98
N TYR A 287 2.61 1.47 16.93
CA TYR A 287 3.91 2.13 17.03
C TYR A 287 5.05 1.41 16.30
N ALA A 288 5.04 0.07 16.21
CA ALA A 288 6.13 -0.65 15.57
C ALA A 288 6.32 -0.27 14.09
N PRO A 289 5.27 -0.09 13.26
CA PRO A 289 5.42 0.39 11.88
C PRO A 289 6.04 1.78 11.80
N LEU A 290 5.69 2.69 12.71
CA LEU A 290 6.24 4.06 12.73
C LEU A 290 7.73 4.09 13.07
N VAL A 291 8.13 3.29 14.05
CA VAL A 291 9.55 3.15 14.44
C VAL A 291 10.35 2.58 13.28
N LEU A 292 9.83 1.55 12.60
CA LEU A 292 10.49 0.94 11.46
C LEU A 292 10.62 1.92 10.29
N ALA A 293 9.57 2.67 9.96
CA ALA A 293 9.61 3.71 8.94
C ALA A 293 10.70 4.76 9.24
N ALA A 294 10.80 5.19 10.51
CA ALA A 294 11.83 6.11 10.95
C ALA A 294 13.25 5.52 10.77
N ILE A 295 13.44 4.26 11.15
CA ILE A 295 14.71 3.53 10.95
C ILE A 295 15.08 3.47 9.46
N THR A 296 14.13 3.14 8.58
CA THR A 296 14.34 3.07 7.13
C THR A 296 14.76 4.41 6.56
N VAL A 297 14.10 5.51 6.95
CA VAL A 297 14.45 6.86 6.50
C VAL A 297 15.83 7.29 7.02
N VAL A 298 16.12 7.08 8.30
CA VAL A 298 17.42 7.38 8.90
C VAL A 298 18.53 6.58 8.22
N ALA A 299 18.32 5.27 8.01
CA ALA A 299 19.27 4.41 7.30
C ALA A 299 19.51 4.92 5.87
N ALA A 300 18.47 5.33 5.14
CA ALA A 300 18.60 5.91 3.80
C ALA A 300 19.47 7.18 3.80
N ILE A 301 19.27 8.07 4.76
CA ILE A 301 20.07 9.31 4.92
C ILE A 301 21.52 8.97 5.25
N LEU A 302 21.77 8.13 6.24
CA LEU A 302 23.14 7.76 6.64
C LEU A 302 23.89 7.03 5.52
N LEU A 303 23.23 6.12 4.82
CA LEU A 303 23.80 5.43 3.66
C LEU A 303 24.07 6.41 2.51
N ARG A 304 23.23 7.43 2.31
CA ARG A 304 23.49 8.49 1.34
C ARG A 304 24.73 9.31 1.67
N ILE A 305 24.90 9.67 2.93
CA ILE A 305 26.11 10.39 3.41
C ILE A 305 27.34 9.51 3.21
N LYS A 306 27.28 8.23 3.61
CA LYS A 306 28.37 7.28 3.41
C LYS A 306 28.69 7.08 1.94
N TYR A 307 27.69 6.94 1.08
CA TYR A 307 27.88 6.84 -0.38
C TYR A 307 28.63 8.04 -0.94
N LYS A 308 28.19 9.27 -0.60
CA LYS A 308 28.87 10.49 -1.04
C LYS A 308 30.34 10.50 -0.61
N LYS A 309 30.64 10.13 0.64
CA LYS A 309 32.01 10.08 1.15
C LYS A 309 32.87 9.03 0.42
N VAL A 310 32.32 7.84 0.15
CA VAL A 310 33.04 6.76 -0.54
C VAL A 310 33.27 7.10 -2.02
N MET A 311 32.33 7.81 -2.66
CA MET A 311 32.38 8.25 -4.06
C MET A 311 32.95 9.66 -4.24
N THR A 312 33.63 10.20 -3.24
CA THR A 312 34.33 11.49 -3.38
C THR A 312 35.54 11.34 -4.32
N PRO A 313 35.64 12.11 -5.43
CA PRO A 313 36.80 12.11 -6.30
C PRO A 313 38.00 12.78 -5.63
N GLN A 314 39.19 12.49 -6.12
CA GLN A 314 40.40 13.24 -5.77
C GLN A 314 40.45 14.57 -6.57
N PHE A 315 39.98 14.52 -7.83
CA PHE A 315 39.81 15.71 -8.65
C PHE A 315 38.73 16.62 -8.06
N ASN A 316 39.11 17.85 -7.69
CA ASN A 316 38.23 18.81 -7.02
C ASN A 316 38.19 20.20 -7.68
N ASP A 317 38.85 20.38 -8.84
CA ASP A 317 38.81 21.63 -9.58
C ASP A 317 37.40 21.89 -10.13
N LEU A 318 37.01 23.16 -10.13
CA LEU A 318 35.70 23.60 -10.58
C LEU A 318 35.52 23.45 -12.10
N TYR A 319 36.64 23.57 -12.85
CA TYR A 319 36.70 23.52 -14.30
C TYR A 319 37.77 22.54 -14.78
N TYR A 320 37.48 21.88 -15.88
CA TYR A 320 38.42 21.03 -16.59
C TYR A 320 38.42 21.44 -18.07
N ARG A 321 39.60 21.65 -18.68
CA ARG A 321 39.75 22.29 -20.00
C ARG A 321 40.24 21.34 -21.08
N ASP A 322 40.15 20.07 -20.85
CA ASP A 322 40.55 19.02 -21.77
C ASP A 322 39.53 17.89 -21.79
N VAL A 323 39.69 16.92 -22.70
CA VAL A 323 38.87 15.74 -22.76
C VAL A 323 39.14 14.87 -21.52
N PRO A 324 38.10 14.43 -20.78
CA PRO A 324 38.26 13.76 -19.48
C PRO A 324 39.06 12.46 -19.53
N SER A 325 39.00 11.76 -20.66
CA SER A 325 39.75 10.53 -20.95
C SER A 325 39.79 10.26 -22.45
N ASN A 326 40.59 9.30 -22.88
CA ASN A 326 40.65 8.85 -24.27
C ASN A 326 39.54 7.85 -24.63
N ASP A 327 38.39 7.93 -23.96
CA ASP A 327 37.24 7.09 -24.26
C ASP A 327 36.39 7.67 -25.38
N HIS A 328 35.65 6.79 -26.06
CA HIS A 328 34.69 7.21 -27.06
C HIS A 328 33.62 8.15 -26.47
N PRO A 329 33.20 9.24 -27.17
CA PRO A 329 32.24 10.23 -26.66
C PRO A 329 30.94 9.61 -26.15
N ALA A 330 30.43 8.57 -26.81
CA ALA A 330 29.23 7.86 -26.37
C ALA A 330 29.43 7.11 -25.05
N VAL A 331 30.64 6.61 -24.74
CA VAL A 331 30.97 5.97 -23.47
C VAL A 331 31.02 7.02 -22.35
N LEU A 332 31.61 8.19 -22.61
CA LEU A 332 31.64 9.31 -21.66
C LEU A 332 30.26 9.92 -21.45
N SER A 333 29.43 9.99 -22.49
CA SER A 333 28.00 10.35 -22.36
C SER A 333 27.24 9.39 -21.46
N MET A 334 27.44 8.09 -21.62
CA MET A 334 26.84 7.07 -20.76
C MET A 334 27.31 7.19 -19.30
N LEU A 335 28.60 7.44 -19.08
CA LEU A 335 29.16 7.68 -17.74
C LEU A 335 28.52 8.92 -17.09
N TYR A 336 28.40 10.02 -17.83
CA TYR A 336 27.80 11.26 -17.35
C TYR A 336 26.30 11.12 -17.02
N ASN A 337 25.56 10.35 -17.82
CA ASN A 337 24.11 10.15 -17.68
C ASN A 337 23.72 8.99 -16.76
N GLY A 338 24.64 8.42 -15.97
CA GLY A 338 24.32 7.36 -15.01
C GLY A 338 23.89 6.03 -15.68
N GLU A 339 24.73 5.53 -16.57
CA GLU A 339 24.51 4.29 -17.35
C GLU A 339 23.37 4.37 -18.40
N LEU A 340 22.87 5.58 -18.71
CA LEU A 340 21.86 5.80 -19.74
C LEU A 340 22.51 6.31 -21.04
N ILE A 341 22.15 5.72 -22.16
CA ILE A 341 22.52 6.20 -23.49
C ILE A 341 21.38 7.07 -24.01
N LYS A 342 21.66 8.34 -24.27
CA LYS A 342 20.70 9.30 -24.83
C LYS A 342 20.95 9.51 -26.33
N GLY A 343 19.97 10.08 -27.03
CA GLY A 343 20.09 10.38 -28.46
C GLY A 343 21.30 11.24 -28.85
N ASP A 344 21.74 12.12 -27.95
CA ASP A 344 22.94 12.94 -28.11
C ASP A 344 24.23 12.11 -28.29
N ALA A 345 24.26 10.89 -27.71
CA ALA A 345 25.41 9.99 -27.84
C ALA A 345 25.61 9.49 -29.30
N LEU A 346 24.52 9.20 -30.02
CA LEU A 346 24.60 8.82 -31.44
C LEU A 346 24.97 10.02 -32.30
N THR A 347 24.41 11.21 -32.04
CA THR A 347 24.75 12.45 -32.74
C THR A 347 26.21 12.78 -32.54
N ALA A 348 26.76 12.67 -31.34
CA ALA A 348 28.19 12.85 -31.04
C ALA A 348 29.07 11.82 -31.78
N THR A 349 28.61 10.55 -31.89
CA THR A 349 29.28 9.51 -32.68
C THR A 349 29.35 9.89 -34.17
N LEU A 350 28.24 10.35 -34.75
CA LEU A 350 28.18 10.76 -36.14
C LEU A 350 29.02 12.01 -36.39
N MET A 351 29.03 12.94 -35.47
CA MET A 351 29.86 14.15 -35.54
C MET A 351 31.35 13.81 -35.46
N HIS A 352 31.73 12.87 -34.63
CA HIS A 352 33.09 12.32 -34.58
C HIS A 352 33.47 11.67 -35.93
N LEU A 353 32.58 10.85 -36.51
CA LEU A 353 32.79 10.26 -37.84
C LEU A 353 32.94 11.32 -38.95
N SER A 354 32.28 12.47 -38.81
CA SER A 354 32.44 13.61 -39.72
C SER A 354 33.81 14.27 -39.56
N ASP A 355 34.28 14.47 -38.32
CA ASP A 355 35.64 14.97 -38.04
C ASP A 355 36.73 14.06 -38.62
N SER A 356 36.52 12.74 -38.49
CA SER A 356 37.39 11.70 -39.02
C SER A 356 37.22 11.45 -40.53
N LYS A 357 36.38 12.25 -41.21
CA LYS A 357 36.13 12.20 -42.68
C LYS A 357 35.52 10.90 -43.20
N TYR A 358 34.89 10.07 -42.39
CA TYR A 358 34.14 8.89 -42.82
C TYR A 358 32.75 9.22 -43.36
N ILE A 359 32.17 10.32 -42.84
CA ILE A 359 30.89 10.85 -43.32
C ILE A 359 31.01 12.37 -43.58
N SER A 360 30.13 12.89 -44.41
CA SER A 360 29.94 14.34 -44.59
C SER A 360 28.49 14.72 -44.28
N LEU A 361 28.34 15.89 -43.63
CA LEU A 361 27.04 16.51 -43.41
C LEU A 361 26.77 17.47 -44.56
N ASN A 362 25.65 17.30 -45.24
CA ASN A 362 25.21 18.13 -46.33
C ASN A 362 23.79 18.65 -46.11
N LYS A 363 23.44 19.68 -46.88
CA LYS A 363 22.08 20.22 -46.96
C LYS A 363 21.39 19.74 -48.19
N THR A 364 20.15 19.25 -48.08
CA THR A 364 19.28 18.97 -49.22
C THR A 364 18.16 19.98 -49.28
N VAL A 365 17.74 20.35 -50.47
CA VAL A 365 16.56 21.19 -50.71
C VAL A 365 15.56 20.34 -51.50
N SER A 366 14.37 20.22 -50.96
CA SER A 366 13.23 19.55 -51.59
C SER A 366 12.10 20.55 -51.81
N THR A 367 11.52 20.56 -52.99
CA THR A 367 10.36 21.42 -53.29
C THR A 367 9.09 20.60 -53.09
N ASN A 368 8.12 21.09 -52.28
CA ASN A 368 6.83 20.44 -52.12
C ASN A 368 5.94 20.73 -53.36
N PHE A 369 4.77 20.05 -53.47
CA PHE A 369 3.85 20.18 -54.61
C PHE A 369 3.28 21.61 -54.76
N LEU A 370 3.40 22.46 -53.74
CA LEU A 370 3.01 23.88 -53.75
C LEU A 370 4.15 24.81 -54.18
N GLY A 371 5.28 24.26 -54.62
CA GLY A 371 6.45 25.02 -55.04
C GLY A 371 7.28 25.60 -53.89
N MET A 372 6.98 25.27 -52.63
CA MET A 372 7.75 25.78 -51.46
C MET A 372 8.99 24.91 -51.24
N GLU A 373 10.14 25.53 -51.19
CA GLU A 373 11.39 24.89 -50.85
C GLU A 373 11.43 24.50 -49.37
N LYS A 374 11.71 23.24 -49.11
CA LYS A 374 11.99 22.71 -47.77
C LYS A 374 13.43 22.21 -47.72
N SER A 375 14.23 22.85 -46.91
CA SER A 375 15.59 22.42 -46.61
C SER A 375 15.63 21.41 -45.49
N ASP A 376 16.50 20.39 -45.60
CA ASP A 376 16.76 19.38 -44.59
C ASP A 376 18.24 19.00 -44.60
N TYR A 377 18.69 18.33 -43.55
CA TYR A 377 20.05 17.80 -43.47
C TYR A 377 20.12 16.38 -44.01
N CYS A 378 21.26 16.01 -44.58
CA CYS A 378 21.56 14.65 -44.97
C CYS A 378 23.00 14.29 -44.64
N LEU A 379 23.20 13.01 -44.40
CA LEU A 379 24.51 12.43 -44.14
C LEU A 379 24.92 11.62 -45.36
N THR A 380 26.16 11.82 -45.83
CA THR A 380 26.72 11.05 -46.98
C THR A 380 27.92 10.25 -46.47
N LYS A 381 27.93 8.94 -46.81
CA LYS A 381 29.07 8.07 -46.51
C LYS A 381 30.22 8.39 -47.48
N VAL A 382 31.37 8.80 -46.94
CA VAL A 382 32.55 9.22 -47.72
C VAL A 382 33.48 8.02 -47.95
N GLN A 383 33.70 7.20 -46.92
CA GLN A 383 34.59 6.04 -47.00
C GLN A 383 34.14 4.95 -46.04
N ASP A 384 34.61 3.72 -46.26
CA ASP A 384 34.38 2.60 -45.38
C ASP A 384 35.29 2.62 -44.19
N LEU A 385 34.72 2.26 -43.00
CA LEU A 385 35.45 2.10 -41.78
C LEU A 385 35.90 0.63 -41.64
N SER A 386 37.22 0.42 -41.58
CA SER A 386 37.80 -0.90 -41.27
C SER A 386 37.89 -1.08 -39.75
N GLU A 387 37.37 -2.17 -39.23
CA GLU A 387 37.52 -2.51 -37.80
C GLU A 387 39.00 -2.77 -37.38
N SER A 388 39.88 -3.01 -38.37
CA SER A 388 41.32 -3.22 -38.14
C SER A 388 42.13 -1.94 -38.02
N GLN A 389 41.55 -0.76 -38.30
CA GLN A 389 42.23 0.52 -38.20
C GLN A 389 42.48 0.87 -36.71
N GLN A 390 43.58 1.64 -36.47
CA GLN A 390 43.88 2.10 -35.13
C GLN A 390 42.76 3.05 -34.64
N PRO A 391 42.17 2.76 -33.45
CA PRO A 391 41.02 3.53 -32.98
C PRO A 391 41.42 4.98 -32.64
N PHE A 392 40.57 5.91 -33.05
CA PHE A 392 40.73 7.33 -32.71
C PHE A 392 40.63 7.58 -31.21
N TYR A 393 39.80 6.77 -30.52
CA TYR A 393 39.65 6.78 -29.07
C TYR A 393 40.20 5.47 -28.46
N PRO A 394 41.54 5.39 -28.25
CA PRO A 394 42.17 4.12 -27.80
C PRO A 394 41.79 3.71 -26.38
N GLY A 395 41.23 4.61 -25.58
CA GLY A 395 40.72 4.32 -24.25
C GLY A 395 39.46 3.47 -24.21
N SER A 396 38.67 3.42 -25.30
CA SER A 396 37.49 2.59 -25.46
C SER A 396 37.84 1.35 -26.27
N SER A 397 37.88 0.19 -25.66
CA SER A 397 38.32 -1.07 -26.26
C SER A 397 37.52 -1.49 -27.51
N LEU A 398 36.30 -0.96 -27.68
CA LEU A 398 35.40 -1.24 -28.78
C LEU A 398 35.06 0.01 -29.60
N SER A 399 35.93 1.01 -29.60
CA SER A 399 35.70 2.32 -30.27
C SER A 399 35.29 2.14 -31.74
N ASN A 400 36.13 1.45 -32.55
CA ASN A 400 35.84 1.23 -33.97
C ASN A 400 34.51 0.43 -34.18
N LYS A 401 34.15 -0.43 -33.25
CA LYS A 401 32.88 -1.16 -33.30
C LYS A 401 31.69 -0.25 -32.99
N ILE A 402 31.84 0.72 -32.10
CA ILE A 402 30.80 1.75 -31.87
C ILE A 402 30.55 2.52 -33.15
N ASP A 403 31.63 2.97 -33.79
CA ASP A 403 31.62 3.76 -35.02
C ASP A 403 31.05 2.94 -36.20
N SER A 404 31.51 1.70 -36.39
CA SER A 404 31.01 0.84 -37.47
C SER A 404 29.52 0.48 -37.33
N MET A 405 29.03 0.27 -36.08
CA MET A 405 27.62 0.01 -35.86
C MET A 405 26.75 1.27 -36.06
N ALA A 406 27.26 2.46 -35.76
CA ALA A 406 26.58 3.72 -36.10
C ALA A 406 26.48 3.91 -37.61
N MET A 407 27.55 3.64 -38.35
CA MET A 407 27.55 3.66 -39.83
C MET A 407 26.54 2.70 -40.39
N ARG A 408 26.50 1.48 -39.86
CA ARG A 408 25.54 0.43 -40.28
C ARG A 408 24.09 0.84 -40.02
N LEU A 409 23.79 1.37 -38.85
CA LEU A 409 22.45 1.85 -38.48
C LEU A 409 21.94 2.91 -39.47
N ILE A 410 22.79 3.87 -39.82
CA ILE A 410 22.40 5.01 -40.67
C ILE A 410 22.41 4.61 -42.18
N PHE A 411 23.49 4.04 -42.67
CA PHE A 411 23.67 3.84 -44.13
C PHE A 411 23.20 2.48 -44.63
N ASP A 412 23.52 1.39 -43.93
CA ASP A 412 23.11 0.05 -44.40
C ASP A 412 21.62 -0.21 -44.14
N LYS A 413 21.08 0.31 -43.03
CA LYS A 413 19.68 0.12 -42.65
C LYS A 413 18.79 1.24 -43.18
N ALA A 414 18.90 2.47 -42.64
CA ALA A 414 18.04 3.58 -43.06
C ALA A 414 18.35 4.09 -44.47
N GLY A 415 19.58 3.90 -44.97
CA GLY A 415 19.99 4.25 -46.34
C GLY A 415 19.82 3.12 -47.37
N GLU A 416 19.46 1.92 -46.95
CA GLU A 416 19.17 0.74 -47.78
C GLU A 416 20.33 0.25 -48.66
N SER A 417 21.54 0.83 -48.57
CA SER A 417 22.65 0.49 -49.45
C SER A 417 23.98 0.33 -48.72
N GLY A 418 24.41 1.00 -47.84
CA GLY A 418 25.74 0.93 -47.18
C GLY A 418 26.94 1.21 -48.08
N ALA A 419 26.77 1.47 -49.35
CA ALA A 419 27.85 1.77 -50.29
C ALA A 419 28.46 3.18 -50.06
N VAL A 420 29.69 3.40 -50.44
CA VAL A 420 30.31 4.75 -50.49
C VAL A 420 29.45 5.67 -51.36
N ASN A 421 29.31 6.94 -50.98
CA ASN A 421 28.41 7.95 -51.55
C ASN A 421 26.90 7.73 -51.31
N THR A 422 26.50 6.75 -50.50
CA THR A 422 25.12 6.67 -50.01
C THR A 422 24.77 7.89 -49.18
N THR A 423 23.67 8.56 -49.52
CA THR A 423 23.17 9.74 -48.82
C THR A 423 21.84 9.41 -48.11
N VAL A 424 21.74 9.74 -46.85
CA VAL A 424 20.58 9.49 -45.98
C VAL A 424 20.05 10.79 -45.42
N THR A 425 18.78 11.06 -45.66
CA THR A 425 18.06 12.20 -45.06
C THR A 425 17.47 11.84 -43.70
N MET A 426 17.22 12.83 -42.85
CA MET A 426 16.59 12.66 -41.54
C MET A 426 15.21 12.02 -41.66
N LYS A 427 14.48 12.35 -42.74
CA LYS A 427 13.17 11.77 -43.03
C LYS A 427 13.23 10.26 -43.34
N GLN A 428 14.28 9.79 -44.05
CA GLN A 428 14.48 8.36 -44.36
C GLN A 428 14.71 7.56 -43.07
N ILE A 429 15.47 8.08 -42.09
CA ILE A 429 15.67 7.41 -40.80
C ILE A 429 14.32 7.15 -40.13
N GLY A 430 13.46 8.18 -40.02
CA GLY A 430 12.13 8.03 -39.43
C GLY A 430 11.20 7.11 -40.18
N LYS A 431 11.23 7.15 -41.54
CA LYS A 431 10.43 6.27 -42.39
C LYS A 431 10.85 4.79 -42.25
N TYR A 432 12.15 4.53 -42.23
CA TYR A 432 12.67 3.18 -42.03
C TYR A 432 12.28 2.60 -40.65
N ALA A 433 12.44 3.38 -39.57
CA ALA A 433 12.06 2.96 -38.24
C ALA A 433 10.57 2.62 -38.11
N SER A 434 9.71 3.37 -38.81
CA SER A 434 8.27 3.12 -38.82
C SER A 434 7.88 1.89 -39.65
N ALA A 435 8.57 1.66 -40.78
CA ALA A 435 8.30 0.54 -41.69
C ALA A 435 8.93 -0.77 -41.18
N HIS A 436 10.07 -0.71 -40.52
CA HIS A 436 10.85 -1.86 -40.05
C HIS A 436 11.25 -1.72 -38.58
N PRO A 437 10.29 -1.68 -37.64
CA PRO A 437 10.56 -1.36 -36.21
C PRO A 437 11.48 -2.37 -35.53
N GLU A 438 11.35 -3.66 -35.83
CA GLU A 438 12.22 -4.69 -35.25
C GLU A 438 13.66 -4.56 -35.73
N ASP A 439 13.88 -4.37 -37.03
CA ASP A 439 15.20 -4.22 -37.61
C ASP A 439 15.90 -2.96 -37.15
N PHE A 440 15.18 -1.84 -37.05
CA PHE A 440 15.71 -0.59 -36.54
C PHE A 440 16.11 -0.73 -35.08
N ASN A 441 15.24 -1.26 -34.23
CA ASN A 441 15.53 -1.45 -32.80
C ASN A 441 16.73 -2.38 -32.60
N LYS A 442 16.80 -3.48 -33.35
CA LYS A 442 17.92 -4.43 -33.31
C LYS A 442 19.24 -3.80 -33.76
N ALA A 443 19.22 -2.94 -34.77
CA ALA A 443 20.38 -2.20 -35.22
C ALA A 443 20.81 -1.14 -34.20
N TYR A 444 19.85 -0.46 -33.57
CA TYR A 444 20.09 0.51 -32.51
C TYR A 444 20.70 -0.17 -31.27
N GLU A 445 20.14 -1.30 -30.83
CA GLU A 445 20.70 -2.10 -29.74
C GLU A 445 22.10 -2.63 -30.06
N SER A 446 22.35 -2.99 -31.33
CA SER A 446 23.69 -3.41 -31.80
C SER A 446 24.72 -2.31 -31.70
N TRP A 447 24.33 -1.03 -31.91
CA TRP A 447 25.15 0.13 -31.68
C TRP A 447 25.35 0.43 -30.17
N GLU A 448 24.30 0.27 -29.34
CA GLU A 448 24.41 0.47 -27.89
C GLU A 448 25.29 -0.57 -27.19
N SER A 449 25.29 -1.82 -27.71
CA SER A 449 25.99 -2.95 -27.09
C SER A 449 27.47 -2.70 -26.86
N PRO A 450 28.29 -2.28 -27.84
CA PRO A 450 29.70 -2.03 -27.62
C PRO A 450 29.98 -0.84 -26.69
N ILE A 451 29.07 0.13 -26.60
CA ILE A 451 29.16 1.25 -25.63
C ILE A 451 29.03 0.70 -24.21
N LYS A 452 27.98 -0.11 -23.96
CA LYS A 452 27.72 -0.77 -22.67
C LYS A 452 28.86 -1.70 -22.25
N LEU A 453 29.43 -2.44 -23.23
CA LEU A 453 30.58 -3.32 -22.99
C LEU A 453 31.86 -2.53 -22.65
N SER A 454 32.17 -1.47 -23.39
CA SER A 454 33.32 -0.59 -23.09
C SER A 454 33.18 0.06 -21.71
N TYR A 455 32.00 0.57 -21.39
CA TYR A 455 31.71 1.14 -20.06
C TYR A 455 31.88 0.09 -18.97
N ALA A 456 31.31 -1.10 -19.13
CA ALA A 456 31.36 -2.18 -18.14
C ALA A 456 32.80 -2.70 -17.95
N ALA A 457 33.56 -2.83 -19.01
CA ALA A 457 34.94 -3.28 -18.94
C ALA A 457 35.85 -2.27 -18.21
N LYS A 458 35.69 -0.99 -18.45
CA LYS A 458 36.55 0.05 -17.89
C LYS A 458 36.08 0.55 -16.53
N TYR A 459 34.82 0.90 -16.38
CA TYR A 459 34.26 1.55 -15.17
C TYR A 459 33.44 0.60 -14.29
N GLY A 460 32.99 -0.52 -14.85
CA GLY A 460 32.15 -1.50 -14.17
C GLY A 460 32.90 -2.61 -13.46
N THR A 461 34.20 -2.78 -13.70
CA THR A 461 35.08 -3.74 -13.04
C THR A 461 35.64 -3.15 -11.74
N ASN A 462 35.97 -3.99 -10.75
CA ASN A 462 36.56 -3.57 -9.48
C ASN A 462 35.82 -2.39 -8.82
N LYS A 463 34.49 -2.43 -8.84
CA LYS A 463 33.64 -1.38 -8.28
C LYS A 463 33.98 -1.15 -6.81
N ILE A 464 33.94 0.11 -6.39
CA ILE A 464 34.11 0.50 -4.99
C ILE A 464 33.05 -0.25 -4.14
N PRO A 465 33.44 -1.00 -3.08
CA PRO A 465 32.51 -1.80 -2.30
C PRO A 465 31.55 -0.89 -1.52
N PHE A 466 30.26 -1.06 -1.78
CA PHE A 466 29.20 -0.36 -1.05
C PHE A 466 27.93 -1.23 -0.97
N HIS A 467 27.53 -1.59 0.24
CA HIS A 467 26.42 -2.51 0.49
C HIS A 467 25.07 -1.80 0.69
N GLY A 468 24.99 -0.49 0.50
CA GLY A 468 23.80 0.32 0.78
C GLY A 468 22.54 -0.13 0.04
N LYS A 469 22.66 -0.63 -1.21
CA LYS A 469 21.52 -1.16 -1.96
C LYS A 469 20.89 -2.39 -1.30
N GLY A 470 21.73 -3.32 -0.83
CA GLY A 470 21.26 -4.53 -0.15
C GLY A 470 20.60 -4.22 1.19
N ILE A 471 21.21 -3.32 1.99
CA ILE A 471 20.65 -2.91 3.29
C ILE A 471 19.27 -2.26 3.12
N LEU A 472 19.14 -1.27 2.20
CA LEU A 472 17.84 -0.63 1.96
C LEU A 472 16.82 -1.59 1.35
N GLY A 473 17.25 -2.52 0.49
CA GLY A 473 16.36 -3.56 -0.04
C GLY A 473 15.83 -4.50 1.03
N ALA A 474 16.66 -4.88 2.00
CA ALA A 474 16.25 -5.69 3.14
C ALA A 474 15.27 -4.92 4.06
N LEU A 475 15.54 -3.63 4.32
CA LEU A 475 14.63 -2.80 5.12
C LEU A 475 13.26 -2.66 4.45
N ILE A 476 13.20 -2.40 3.14
CA ILE A 476 11.92 -2.36 2.39
C ILE A 476 11.17 -3.70 2.51
N ALA A 477 11.87 -4.84 2.43
CA ALA A 477 11.22 -6.13 2.59
C ALA A 477 10.63 -6.31 4.00
N VAL A 478 11.35 -5.88 5.04
CA VAL A 478 10.84 -5.88 6.43
C VAL A 478 9.68 -4.90 6.58
N ASP A 479 9.75 -3.69 6.01
CA ASP A 479 8.66 -2.72 6.01
C ASP A 479 7.37 -3.31 5.44
N VAL A 480 7.45 -4.03 4.31
CA VAL A 480 6.30 -4.70 3.67
C VAL A 480 5.72 -5.81 4.57
N LEU A 481 6.58 -6.64 5.18
CA LEU A 481 6.14 -7.72 6.06
C LEU A 481 5.46 -7.17 7.33
N VAL A 482 6.05 -6.15 7.95
CA VAL A 482 5.48 -5.51 9.15
C VAL A 482 4.17 -4.78 8.81
N ALA A 483 4.09 -4.11 7.65
CA ALA A 483 2.85 -3.48 7.19
C ALA A 483 1.72 -4.50 7.03
N ALA A 484 1.98 -5.64 6.40
CA ALA A 484 0.99 -6.71 6.21
C ALA A 484 0.55 -7.32 7.55
N ALA A 485 1.51 -7.60 8.44
CA ALA A 485 1.22 -8.16 9.77
C ALA A 485 0.43 -7.17 10.64
N ALA A 486 0.86 -5.90 10.70
CA ALA A 486 0.17 -4.86 11.46
C ALA A 486 -1.24 -4.59 10.94
N PHE A 487 -1.44 -4.59 9.61
CA PHE A 487 -2.76 -4.43 9.01
C PHE A 487 -3.69 -5.61 9.38
N MET A 488 -3.22 -6.85 9.21
CA MET A 488 -4.02 -8.05 9.53
C MET A 488 -4.36 -8.11 11.03
N MET A 489 -3.38 -7.90 11.91
CA MET A 489 -3.62 -7.86 13.35
C MET A 489 -4.49 -6.68 13.77
N GLY A 490 -4.34 -5.53 13.12
CA GLY A 490 -5.14 -4.34 13.40
C GLY A 490 -6.61 -4.52 13.04
N VAL A 491 -6.92 -5.20 11.94
CA VAL A 491 -8.30 -5.58 11.58
C VAL A 491 -8.88 -6.54 12.61
N MET A 492 -8.10 -7.54 13.05
CA MET A 492 -8.55 -8.50 14.09
C MET A 492 -8.72 -7.86 15.47
N ALA A 493 -8.00 -6.80 15.77
CA ALA A 493 -8.07 -6.05 17.02
C ALA A 493 -9.02 -4.84 16.96
N ASP A 494 -9.86 -4.77 15.92
CA ASP A 494 -10.84 -3.69 15.66
C ASP A 494 -10.23 -2.27 15.72
N VAL A 495 -8.96 -2.15 15.29
CA VAL A 495 -8.30 -0.85 15.18
C VAL A 495 -8.91 -0.07 14.04
N SER A 496 -9.24 1.20 14.28
CA SER A 496 -9.82 2.10 13.28
C SER A 496 -9.10 2.00 11.91
N PHE A 497 -9.85 1.74 10.86
CA PHE A 497 -9.34 1.59 9.48
C PHE A 497 -8.55 2.82 9.01
N ALA A 498 -8.96 4.03 9.45
CA ALA A 498 -8.25 5.27 9.15
C ALA A 498 -6.82 5.28 9.73
N ASN A 499 -6.64 4.78 10.96
CA ASN A 499 -5.32 4.65 11.57
C ASN A 499 -4.45 3.64 10.82
N LEU A 500 -5.00 2.48 10.44
CA LEU A 500 -4.27 1.46 9.68
C LEU A 500 -3.81 2.00 8.32
N LEU A 501 -4.67 2.73 7.60
CA LEU A 501 -4.30 3.39 6.34
C LEU A 501 -3.22 4.46 6.53
N LEU A 502 -3.27 5.24 7.60
CA LEU A 502 -2.25 6.24 7.89
C LEU A 502 -0.87 5.59 8.10
N HIS A 503 -0.80 4.49 8.85
CA HIS A 503 0.46 3.76 9.08
C HIS A 503 1.00 3.13 7.81
N LEU A 504 0.13 2.53 6.99
CA LEU A 504 0.50 2.02 5.68
C LEU A 504 1.06 3.12 4.78
N PHE A 505 0.42 4.29 4.75
CA PHE A 505 0.88 5.45 3.97
C PHE A 505 2.28 5.94 4.41
N ILE A 506 2.54 6.00 5.71
CA ILE A 506 3.86 6.39 6.25
C ILE A 506 4.95 5.39 5.84
N LEU A 507 4.69 4.08 5.94
CA LEU A 507 5.62 3.04 5.50
C LEU A 507 5.90 3.09 4.00
N VAL A 508 4.87 3.38 3.20
CA VAL A 508 5.03 3.60 1.74
C VAL A 508 5.96 4.76 1.46
N ILE A 509 5.80 5.89 2.14
CA ILE A 509 6.70 7.04 1.99
C ILE A 509 8.14 6.65 2.35
N ALA A 510 8.34 5.95 3.47
CA ALA A 510 9.68 5.49 3.87
C ALA A 510 10.30 4.55 2.81
N GLY A 511 9.53 3.61 2.29
CA GLY A 511 9.94 2.72 1.20
C GLY A 511 10.29 3.48 -0.09
N LEU A 512 9.51 4.50 -0.47
CA LEU A 512 9.82 5.36 -1.62
C LEU A 512 11.13 6.12 -1.43
N VAL A 513 11.37 6.68 -0.25
CA VAL A 513 12.64 7.34 0.09
C VAL A 513 13.81 6.36 -0.05
N ALA A 514 13.66 5.12 0.43
CA ALA A 514 14.69 4.09 0.29
C ALA A 514 14.91 3.70 -1.19
N LEU A 515 13.85 3.53 -1.99
CA LEU A 515 13.92 3.20 -3.41
C LEU A 515 14.63 4.28 -4.23
N VAL A 516 14.31 5.56 -3.99
CA VAL A 516 14.99 6.70 -4.63
C VAL A 516 16.48 6.67 -4.32
N ASN A 517 16.87 6.39 -3.08
CA ASN A 517 18.27 6.27 -2.70
C ASN A 517 18.95 5.06 -3.38
N ILE A 518 18.31 3.89 -3.43
CA ILE A 518 18.82 2.71 -4.15
C ILE A 518 19.09 3.05 -5.62
N GLY A 519 18.15 3.74 -6.27
CA GLY A 519 18.30 4.18 -7.67
C GLY A 519 19.45 5.16 -7.91
N SER A 520 19.84 5.93 -6.88
CA SER A 520 20.88 6.94 -6.97
C SER A 520 22.28 6.46 -6.58
N PHE A 521 22.45 5.21 -6.15
CA PHE A 521 23.74 4.62 -5.81
C PHE A 521 24.39 3.99 -7.05
N ASP A 522 24.94 4.80 -7.95
CA ASP A 522 25.69 4.32 -9.12
C ASP A 522 27.09 3.90 -8.69
N LEU A 523 27.37 2.61 -8.75
CA LEU A 523 28.63 2.04 -8.30
C LEU A 523 29.58 1.85 -9.50
N MET A 524 30.74 2.47 -9.41
CA MET A 524 31.83 2.39 -10.37
C MET A 524 33.17 2.23 -9.64
N ASN A 525 34.21 1.96 -10.37
CA ASN A 525 35.56 1.91 -9.81
C ASN A 525 36.11 3.33 -9.58
N ARG A 526 37.33 3.46 -9.03
CA ARG A 526 37.95 4.76 -8.74
C ARG A 526 38.18 5.58 -10.00
N GLU A 527 38.61 4.95 -11.10
CA GLU A 527 38.80 5.63 -12.39
C GLU A 527 37.51 6.26 -12.92
N GLY A 528 36.37 5.53 -12.79
CA GLY A 528 35.06 6.05 -13.18
C GLY A 528 34.65 7.25 -12.35
N VAL A 529 34.91 7.26 -11.03
CA VAL A 529 34.63 8.41 -10.15
C VAL A 529 35.45 9.64 -10.59
N GLU A 530 36.74 9.46 -10.84
CA GLU A 530 37.63 10.55 -11.29
C GLU A 530 37.24 11.09 -12.68
N THR A 531 36.99 10.18 -13.63
CA THR A 531 36.60 10.57 -14.99
C THR A 531 35.25 11.29 -14.99
N LEU A 532 34.28 10.84 -14.17
CA LEU A 532 32.99 11.51 -14.03
C LEU A 532 33.13 12.92 -13.44
N ALA A 533 34.02 13.10 -12.46
CA ALA A 533 34.30 14.41 -11.87
C ALA A 533 34.87 15.38 -12.91
N LYS A 534 35.89 14.95 -13.68
CA LYS A 534 36.44 15.71 -14.79
C LYS A 534 35.42 16.02 -15.87
N THR A 535 34.55 15.04 -16.22
CA THR A 535 33.49 15.24 -17.20
C THR A 535 32.47 16.29 -16.75
N ARG A 536 32.12 16.33 -15.49
CA ARG A 536 31.23 17.36 -14.89
C ARG A 536 31.89 18.73 -14.92
N ALA A 537 33.17 18.80 -14.57
CA ALA A 537 33.95 20.03 -14.58
C ALA A 537 34.18 20.56 -16.02
N LEU A 538 34.42 19.66 -17.00
CA LEU A 538 34.45 20.01 -18.42
C LEU A 538 33.10 20.60 -18.88
N ARG A 539 31.99 19.91 -18.59
CA ARG A 539 30.67 20.41 -18.97
C ARG A 539 30.41 21.80 -18.41
N LYS A 540 30.80 22.03 -17.16
CA LYS A 540 30.68 23.35 -16.54
C LYS A 540 31.52 24.38 -17.24
N TRP A 541 32.79 24.07 -17.51
CA TRP A 541 33.68 24.97 -18.27
C TRP A 541 33.13 25.29 -19.65
N LEU A 542 32.67 24.30 -20.41
CA LEU A 542 32.05 24.48 -21.73
C LEU A 542 30.85 25.42 -21.73
N THR A 543 30.16 25.56 -20.60
CA THR A 543 29.01 26.46 -20.47
C THR A 543 29.35 27.86 -19.95
N GLU A 544 30.59 28.11 -19.47
CA GLU A 544 30.93 29.33 -18.71
C GLU A 544 32.25 29.95 -19.14
N PHE A 545 33.00 29.38 -20.11
CA PHE A 545 34.40 29.77 -20.38
C PHE A 545 34.57 31.22 -20.81
N THR A 546 33.61 31.85 -21.49
CA THR A 546 33.67 33.28 -21.85
C THR A 546 33.57 34.23 -20.66
N ASN A 547 32.99 33.78 -19.57
CA ASN A 547 32.82 34.57 -18.36
C ASN A 547 34.03 34.51 -17.43
N LEU A 548 35.02 33.65 -17.75
CA LEU A 548 36.14 33.40 -16.83
C LEU A 548 37.31 34.37 -17.02
N HIS A 549 37.33 35.20 -18.10
CA HIS A 549 38.43 36.11 -18.45
C HIS A 549 39.81 35.44 -18.50
N GLU A 550 39.85 34.13 -18.79
CA GLU A 550 41.08 33.32 -18.87
C GLU A 550 41.46 33.06 -20.32
N ALA A 551 42.73 32.68 -20.55
CA ALA A 551 43.19 32.27 -21.87
C ALA A 551 42.45 31.02 -22.35
N ILE A 552 41.78 31.12 -23.47
CA ILE A 552 41.04 30.01 -24.09
C ILE A 552 42.03 29.22 -24.97
N PRO A 553 42.01 27.87 -24.96
CA PRO A 553 42.84 27.06 -25.83
C PRO A 553 42.64 27.45 -27.30
N THR A 554 43.74 27.57 -28.06
CA THR A 554 43.71 27.94 -29.50
C THR A 554 43.90 26.73 -30.42
N ASP A 555 44.08 25.53 -29.86
CA ASP A 555 44.28 24.30 -30.61
C ASP A 555 42.96 23.82 -31.27
N VAL A 556 42.94 23.84 -32.59
CA VAL A 556 41.76 23.41 -33.39
C VAL A 556 41.41 21.95 -33.19
N ILE A 557 42.42 21.08 -33.08
CA ILE A 557 42.19 19.62 -32.87
C ILE A 557 41.50 19.38 -31.51
N LEU A 558 41.99 20.08 -30.47
CA LEU A 558 41.35 20.00 -29.16
C LEU A 558 39.91 20.51 -29.22
N TRP A 559 39.65 21.64 -29.90
CA TRP A 559 38.30 22.18 -30.01
C TRP A 559 37.33 21.26 -30.79
N ASN A 560 37.79 20.59 -31.84
CA ASN A 560 36.97 19.58 -32.52
C ASN A 560 36.49 18.50 -31.54
N ARG A 561 37.40 17.99 -30.70
CA ARG A 561 37.06 16.99 -29.68
C ARG A 561 36.14 17.57 -28.59
N LEU A 562 36.39 18.83 -28.16
CA LEU A 562 35.55 19.51 -27.16
C LEU A 562 34.12 19.77 -27.66
N LEU A 563 33.95 20.11 -28.95
CA LEU A 563 32.63 20.29 -29.57
C LEU A 563 31.86 18.99 -29.68
N VAL A 564 32.52 17.87 -30.04
CA VAL A 564 31.92 16.55 -29.99
C VAL A 564 31.49 16.20 -28.57
N MET A 565 32.33 16.50 -27.57
CA MET A 565 31.97 16.31 -26.16
C MET A 565 30.82 17.22 -25.70
N ALA A 566 30.75 18.48 -26.22
CA ALA A 566 29.64 19.37 -25.92
C ALA A 566 28.26 18.76 -26.35
N VAL A 567 28.23 18.07 -27.51
CA VAL A 567 27.06 17.34 -27.96
C VAL A 567 26.78 16.14 -27.03
N ALA A 568 27.81 15.32 -26.77
CA ALA A 568 27.70 14.17 -25.89
C ALA A 568 27.21 14.52 -24.47
N LEU A 569 27.47 15.73 -24.00
CA LEU A 569 27.09 16.26 -22.69
C LEU A 569 25.86 17.17 -22.71
N GLY A 570 25.21 17.36 -23.86
CA GLY A 570 23.97 18.12 -24.02
C GLY A 570 24.14 19.63 -23.77
N VAL A 571 25.27 20.24 -24.17
CA VAL A 571 25.56 21.68 -24.00
C VAL A 571 26.00 22.37 -25.28
N ALA A 572 25.81 21.73 -26.42
CA ALA A 572 26.29 22.18 -27.73
C ALA A 572 25.90 23.63 -28.07
N ASP A 573 24.62 24.00 -27.91
CA ASP A 573 24.13 25.34 -28.27
C ASP A 573 24.81 26.46 -27.47
N LYS A 574 25.07 26.22 -26.18
CA LYS A 574 25.74 27.18 -25.30
C LYS A 574 27.20 27.38 -25.70
N VAL A 575 27.88 26.30 -26.08
CA VAL A 575 29.29 26.34 -26.48
C VAL A 575 29.46 27.14 -27.76
N ILE A 576 28.60 26.91 -28.77
CA ILE A 576 28.75 27.64 -30.05
C ILE A 576 28.44 29.13 -29.92
N GLU A 577 27.48 29.51 -29.10
CA GLU A 577 27.22 30.93 -28.81
C GLU A 577 28.42 31.61 -28.20
N GLN A 578 29.11 30.96 -27.27
CA GLN A 578 30.32 31.50 -26.64
C GLN A 578 31.51 31.54 -27.60
N LEU A 579 31.70 30.51 -28.46
CA LEU A 579 32.79 30.49 -29.44
C LEU A 579 32.66 31.60 -30.48
N LYS A 580 31.46 31.92 -30.94
CA LYS A 580 31.20 33.02 -31.85
C LYS A 580 31.69 34.37 -31.31
N VAL A 581 31.62 34.55 -30.00
CA VAL A 581 32.07 35.78 -29.32
C VAL A 581 33.55 35.75 -29.02
N ALA A 582 34.07 34.63 -28.53
CA ALA A 582 35.44 34.53 -28.01
C ALA A 582 36.50 34.27 -29.09
N MET A 583 36.15 33.49 -30.14
CA MET A 583 37.11 33.01 -31.15
C MET A 583 36.51 32.99 -32.56
N PRO A 584 36.07 34.13 -33.11
CA PRO A 584 35.40 34.18 -34.42
C PRO A 584 36.30 33.76 -35.57
N GLU A 585 37.60 33.93 -35.47
CA GLU A 585 38.56 33.54 -36.52
C GLU A 585 38.73 32.03 -36.62
N MET A 586 38.64 31.29 -35.52
CA MET A 586 38.68 29.82 -35.52
C MET A 586 37.53 29.22 -36.34
N LEU A 587 36.37 29.85 -36.36
CA LEU A 587 35.21 29.40 -37.12
C LEU A 587 35.40 29.42 -38.63
N LYS A 588 36.47 30.07 -39.11
CA LYS A 588 36.85 30.13 -40.54
C LYS A 588 37.91 29.10 -40.93
N ASP A 589 38.47 28.37 -39.95
CA ASP A 589 39.52 27.38 -40.20
C ASP A 589 38.95 26.17 -40.95
N PRO A 590 39.56 25.77 -42.09
CA PRO A 590 39.12 24.61 -42.86
C PRO A 590 39.16 23.28 -42.07
N GLN A 591 40.03 23.13 -41.08
CA GLN A 591 40.12 21.94 -40.22
C GLN A 591 39.00 21.89 -39.16
N PHE A 592 38.38 23.02 -38.87
CA PHE A 592 37.25 23.14 -37.95
C PHE A 592 35.91 22.92 -38.63
N MET A 593 35.82 23.11 -39.94
CA MET A 593 34.58 23.06 -40.73
C MET A 593 33.82 21.72 -40.62
N PRO A 594 34.48 20.53 -40.64
CA PRO A 594 33.75 19.27 -40.54
C PRO A 594 32.88 19.13 -39.27
N VAL A 595 33.38 19.67 -38.16
CA VAL A 595 32.67 19.67 -36.86
C VAL A 595 31.76 20.89 -36.73
N TYR A 596 32.25 22.07 -37.13
CA TYR A 596 31.48 23.31 -37.02
C TYR A 596 30.21 23.31 -37.88
N SER A 597 30.21 22.61 -39.03
CA SER A 597 29.03 22.50 -39.90
C SER A 597 27.80 21.95 -39.20
N TRP A 598 27.98 21.14 -38.16
CA TRP A 598 26.89 20.58 -37.34
C TRP A 598 26.20 21.63 -36.47
N TYR A 599 26.88 22.68 -36.09
CA TYR A 599 26.38 23.77 -35.28
C TYR A 599 25.76 24.90 -36.09
N TYR A 600 26.01 24.92 -37.41
CA TYR A 600 25.58 26.01 -38.26
C TYR A 600 24.10 25.89 -38.64
N TYR A 601 23.37 27.00 -38.51
CA TYR A 601 22.03 27.10 -39.04
C TYR A 601 22.08 27.40 -40.53
N GLY A 602 21.67 26.46 -41.38
CA GLY A 602 21.54 26.73 -42.81
C GLY A 602 20.46 27.80 -43.08
N ASN A 603 20.66 28.65 -44.09
CA ASN A 603 19.66 29.64 -44.52
C ASN A 603 18.29 28.94 -44.73
N GLY A 604 17.25 29.44 -44.05
CA GLY A 604 15.89 28.92 -44.11
C GLY A 604 15.61 27.71 -43.19
N MET A 605 16.56 27.26 -42.36
CA MET A 605 16.35 26.21 -41.38
C MET A 605 15.99 26.74 -40.00
N ARG A 606 15.07 26.03 -39.31
CA ARG A 606 14.65 26.38 -37.95
C ARG A 606 15.55 25.78 -36.87
N THR A 607 16.30 24.73 -37.21
CA THR A 607 17.14 23.94 -36.30
C THR A 607 18.53 23.73 -36.91
N ASN A 608 19.57 23.57 -36.10
CA ASN A 608 20.88 23.12 -36.55
C ASN A 608 20.88 21.61 -36.81
N ALA A 609 21.99 21.09 -37.38
CA ALA A 609 22.06 19.66 -37.72
C ALA A 609 22.08 18.78 -36.48
N ILE A 610 22.68 19.18 -35.37
CA ILE A 610 22.71 18.45 -34.12
C ILE A 610 21.28 18.21 -33.63
N GLU A 611 20.46 19.25 -33.55
CA GLU A 611 19.08 19.17 -33.12
C GLU A 611 18.24 18.31 -34.08
N SER A 612 18.40 18.47 -35.38
CA SER A 612 17.71 17.72 -36.40
C SER A 612 18.03 16.22 -36.33
N VAL A 613 19.29 15.85 -36.22
CA VAL A 613 19.75 14.46 -36.13
C VAL A 613 19.30 13.84 -34.80
N THR A 614 19.55 14.52 -33.67
CA THR A 614 19.15 14.01 -32.35
C THR A 614 17.64 13.76 -32.26
N LYS A 615 16.82 14.71 -32.70
CA LYS A 615 15.36 14.57 -32.72
C LYS A 615 14.91 13.43 -33.64
N SER A 616 15.48 13.33 -34.82
CA SER A 616 15.09 12.29 -35.79
C SER A 616 15.42 10.89 -35.28
N VAL A 617 16.60 10.68 -34.73
CA VAL A 617 17.02 9.38 -34.17
C VAL A 617 16.21 9.04 -32.92
N THR A 618 16.01 9.98 -32.01
CA THR A 618 15.22 9.74 -30.80
C THR A 618 13.77 9.43 -31.14
N ALA A 619 13.16 10.14 -32.09
CA ALA A 619 11.81 9.88 -32.54
C ALA A 619 11.71 8.50 -33.24
N ALA A 620 12.68 8.16 -34.10
CA ALA A 620 12.75 6.87 -34.79
C ALA A 620 12.84 5.72 -33.78
N HIS A 621 13.69 5.83 -32.78
CA HIS A 621 13.83 4.82 -31.71
C HIS A 621 12.56 4.71 -30.87
N SER A 622 11.91 5.83 -30.50
CA SER A 622 10.66 5.80 -29.73
C SER A 622 9.50 5.18 -30.51
N VAL A 623 9.37 5.44 -31.81
CA VAL A 623 8.36 4.83 -32.70
C VAL A 623 8.59 3.32 -32.82
N SER A 624 9.82 2.90 -33.02
CA SER A 624 10.22 1.49 -33.11
C SER A 624 9.90 0.74 -31.81
N THR A 625 10.25 1.29 -30.64
CA THR A 625 9.98 0.65 -29.35
C THR A 625 8.48 0.63 -29.00
N ALA A 626 7.72 1.66 -29.36
CA ALA A 626 6.27 1.71 -29.15
C ALA A 626 5.53 0.66 -30.02
N ALA A 627 5.95 0.47 -31.28
CA ALA A 627 5.40 -0.55 -32.17
C ALA A 627 5.63 -1.97 -31.61
N LEU A 628 6.81 -2.24 -31.06
CA LEU A 628 7.12 -3.53 -30.42
C LEU A 628 6.34 -3.75 -29.12
N ALA A 629 6.11 -2.70 -28.32
CA ALA A 629 5.33 -2.80 -27.09
C ALA A 629 3.85 -3.12 -27.38
N SER A 630 3.27 -2.59 -28.46
CA SER A 630 1.88 -2.85 -28.85
C SER A 630 1.65 -4.28 -29.37
N SER A 631 2.66 -4.91 -29.96
CA SER A 631 2.57 -6.30 -30.45
C SER A 631 2.62 -7.36 -29.33
N ASN A 632 3.12 -7.01 -28.13
CA ASN A 632 3.30 -7.93 -27.00
C ASN A 632 2.16 -7.92 -25.97
N SER A 633 1.04 -7.22 -26.20
CA SER A 633 -0.03 -7.02 -25.19
C SER A 633 -1.23 -7.96 -25.33
N SER A 634 -1.08 -9.17 -25.88
CA SER A 634 -2.15 -10.16 -25.97
C SER A 634 -1.78 -11.48 -25.28
N SER A 635 -2.05 -11.60 -23.97
CA SER A 635 -2.53 -12.83 -23.30
C SER A 635 -2.54 -12.66 -21.79
N GLY A 636 -3.73 -12.69 -21.16
CA GLY A 636 -3.92 -12.77 -19.74
C GLY A 636 -4.85 -13.90 -19.39
N GLY A 637 -4.44 -14.83 -18.54
CA GLY A 637 -5.23 -15.91 -17.99
C GLY A 637 -5.36 -15.76 -16.47
N GLY A 638 -6.59 -15.93 -15.95
CA GLY A 638 -6.90 -15.86 -14.55
C GLY A 638 -6.80 -17.20 -13.83
N PHE A 639 -6.64 -17.17 -12.51
CA PHE A 639 -6.86 -18.31 -11.62
C PHE A 639 -7.55 -17.85 -10.34
N GLY A 640 -8.67 -18.53 -10.00
CA GLY A 640 -9.35 -18.44 -8.72
C GLY A 640 -9.01 -19.66 -7.84
N GLY A 641 -9.19 -19.52 -6.53
CA GLY A 641 -9.08 -20.63 -5.58
C GLY A 641 -9.43 -20.18 -4.17
N GLY A 642 -10.54 -20.74 -3.63
CA GLY A 642 -11.04 -20.49 -2.29
C GLY A 642 -10.57 -21.54 -1.29
N PHE A 643 -10.66 -21.22 0.01
CA PHE A 643 -10.55 -22.18 1.09
C PHE A 643 -11.58 -21.92 2.21
N SER A 644 -12.15 -22.99 2.68
CA SER A 644 -13.10 -23.14 3.79
C SER A 644 -12.43 -23.85 4.97
N GLY A 645 -13.01 -23.68 6.19
CA GLY A 645 -12.81 -24.54 7.36
C GLY A 645 -13.21 -23.81 8.63
N GLY A 646 -14.19 -24.18 9.42
CA GLY A 646 -14.51 -25.34 10.23
C GLY A 646 -13.81 -25.24 11.57
N GLY A 647 -14.37 -25.20 12.73
CA GLY A 647 -15.52 -25.59 13.45
C GLY A 647 -15.12 -26.14 14.82
N GLY A 648 -15.92 -26.02 15.87
CA GLY A 648 -15.69 -26.74 17.12
C GLY A 648 -16.32 -26.08 18.34
N GLY A 649 -17.24 -26.77 18.96
CA GLY A 649 -18.14 -26.32 19.98
C GLY A 649 -17.74 -26.69 21.40
N GLY A 650 -18.46 -26.15 22.39
CA GLY A 650 -18.43 -26.48 23.80
C GLY A 650 -19.66 -25.94 24.52
N PHE A 651 -20.23 -26.75 25.38
CA PHE A 651 -21.51 -26.58 26.05
C PHE A 651 -21.51 -25.56 27.20
N GLY A 652 -22.61 -24.81 27.36
CA GLY A 652 -22.92 -24.02 28.55
C GLY A 652 -24.23 -23.29 28.40
N GLY A 653 -25.23 -23.63 29.23
CA GLY A 653 -26.61 -23.18 29.13
C GLY A 653 -26.76 -21.67 29.29
N GLY A 654 -27.41 -21.06 28.35
CA GLY A 654 -27.92 -19.71 28.36
C GLY A 654 -29.03 -19.63 27.33
N GLY A 655 -30.08 -18.82 27.59
CA GLY A 655 -31.12 -18.54 26.62
C GLY A 655 -30.59 -17.81 25.39
N GLY A 656 -31.39 -17.73 24.36
CA GLY A 656 -31.00 -17.04 23.13
C GLY A 656 -32.21 -16.71 22.28
N GLY A 657 -32.01 -16.17 21.11
CA GLY A 657 -33.11 -15.84 20.23
C GLY A 657 -32.65 -15.41 18.85
N GLY A 658 -33.59 -15.25 17.96
CA GLY A 658 -33.35 -14.85 16.59
C GLY A 658 -34.65 -14.60 15.84
N GLY A 659 -34.56 -14.32 14.54
CA GLY A 659 -35.71 -14.10 13.66
C GLY A 659 -36.01 -15.32 12.80
N PHE A 660 -37.27 -15.50 12.41
CA PHE A 660 -37.68 -16.61 11.54
C PHE A 660 -38.61 -16.17 10.41
#